data_1d90477c83ba895a4931bebbd6863dd2
#
_entry.id   1d90477c83ba895a4931bebbd6863dd2
#
_cell.length_a   1.000
_cell.length_b   1.000
_cell.length_c   1.000
_cell.angle_alpha   90.00
_cell.angle_beta   90.00
_cell.angle_gamma   90.00
#
_symmetry.space_group_name_H-M   'P 1'
#
loop_
_entity.id
_entity.type
_entity.pdbx_description
1 polymer ?
#
loop_
_entity_poly.entity_id
_entity_poly.type
_entity_poly.pdbx_seq_one_letter_code
_entity_poly.pdbx_strand_id
1 'polypeptide(L)'
;MKKLFPSIAKSNLFRQMAMAFSLLTFSRLVWFVANVFWLPPIGINEYVYAHLVGIYFDIPVVIGLFLPVWIWVIFGHSWRDKFPAINRILFVISSMTVLISNGIDTGYSQVTAKRSGYELFDILGDDANRFAPYIIDNWYIILGLAAMGYFIYRWVPIRGHYPDINFRMRPLRGLIATLTFAAICLIGFRGGFQLRPLRSIDASNFVQPEIAPLVTSTPLQIISTWKRNGLPNFEFDVQFPANSTITSDPKNSTSQKWLFDNSTTLLPLPMSRTLGGGWVQPNIVFIVVESLARDYTGFGNGKPFTPYLDKIAADPQTIQFPYCFANGTKSIEMVPSIFCGMPSLMSEFYVTSAYANNKVNNAFHLAKGYKTAFFHGSNNGTMGFQSFLKQTGLQQYHGIDQYPSELYKRDFDGNWGIFDEPYLQHFIRCMDTMNDGKQPVFASVFTLSSHHPYTIPEPYLNKLRGKPGTVQHTIAYADIALQKFFQTAATKPWFNNTVFVITGDHTSHSDKEYFYSQSGHYEVPFLIYAPGIDIKHINEKRNRSEELRNQQLRIQQPQTFANPPRNEWADIINTATQKTLSQCDIIPTLWNLLGANNPRLGFGRSAFDPNYEGYSTHIDKDLYYIIQYPFVLALNQQGKVVDYHKQLRNNNKSQKLPLEGPQFEWLRATLQCQMKEYSLRIKQNRWE
;
A
#
# COMPACT_ATOMS: atom_id res chain seq x y z
N MET A 1 7.51 9.50 -46.50
CA MET A 1 7.33 8.39 -45.56
C MET A 1 7.43 6.99 -46.17
N LYS A 2 6.89 6.65 -47.34
CA LYS A 2 6.94 5.28 -47.92
C LYS A 2 8.36 4.75 -48.28
N LYS A 3 9.42 5.58 -48.37
CA LYS A 3 10.80 5.12 -48.60
C LYS A 3 11.67 4.97 -47.33
N LEU A 4 11.20 5.46 -46.15
CA LEU A 4 11.96 5.36 -44.89
C LEU A 4 11.76 4.00 -44.20
N PHE A 5 10.57 3.44 -44.24
CA PHE A 5 10.22 2.18 -43.56
C PHE A 5 11.04 0.95 -44.03
N PRO A 6 11.28 0.73 -45.33
CA PRO A 6 12.08 -0.41 -45.74
C PRO A 6 13.57 -0.31 -45.38
N SER A 7 14.11 0.90 -45.19
CA SER A 7 15.51 1.09 -44.78
C SER A 7 15.74 0.88 -43.30
N ILE A 8 14.76 1.24 -42.45
CA ILE A 8 14.81 1.03 -41.00
C ILE A 8 14.76 -0.47 -40.68
N ALA A 9 13.85 -1.23 -41.30
CA ALA A 9 13.73 -2.68 -41.09
C ALA A 9 14.99 -3.46 -41.49
N LYS A 10 15.83 -2.90 -42.40
CA LYS A 10 17.13 -3.48 -42.80
C LYS A 10 18.28 -3.06 -41.88
N SER A 11 18.06 -2.12 -40.97
CA SER A 11 19.05 -1.67 -39.99
C SER A 11 19.39 -2.76 -39.00
N ASN A 12 20.67 -2.97 -38.72
CA ASN A 12 21.11 -3.89 -37.67
C ASN A 12 20.65 -3.47 -36.29
N LEU A 13 20.50 -2.17 -36.03
CA LEU A 13 19.92 -1.66 -34.81
C LEU A 13 18.48 -2.22 -34.57
N PHE A 14 17.61 -2.11 -35.59
CA PHE A 14 16.24 -2.63 -35.51
C PHE A 14 16.21 -4.15 -35.29
N ARG A 15 17.06 -4.89 -35.99
CA ARG A 15 17.15 -6.36 -35.84
C ARG A 15 17.61 -6.75 -34.44
N GLN A 16 18.59 -6.04 -33.87
CA GLN A 16 19.07 -6.29 -32.52
C GLN A 16 18.01 -5.90 -31.49
N MET A 17 17.27 -4.81 -31.64
CA MET A 17 16.15 -4.46 -30.82
C MET A 17 15.04 -5.53 -30.85
N ALA A 18 14.64 -5.97 -32.04
CA ALA A 18 13.66 -7.03 -32.21
C ALA A 18 14.11 -8.33 -31.54
N MET A 19 15.40 -8.67 -31.63
CA MET A 19 15.97 -9.83 -30.97
C MET A 19 15.94 -9.70 -29.44
N ALA A 20 16.24 -8.51 -28.89
CA ALA A 20 16.15 -8.28 -27.45
C ALA A 20 14.71 -8.43 -26.92
N PHE A 21 13.71 -7.86 -27.61
CA PHE A 21 12.30 -8.05 -27.27
C PHE A 21 11.86 -9.52 -27.39
N SER A 22 12.31 -10.22 -28.44
CA SER A 22 12.01 -11.65 -28.64
C SER A 22 12.58 -12.52 -27.52
N LEU A 23 13.78 -12.22 -27.02
CA LEU A 23 14.39 -12.92 -25.89
C LEU A 23 13.60 -12.72 -24.59
N LEU A 24 13.15 -11.50 -24.31
CA LEU A 24 12.31 -11.20 -23.14
C LEU A 24 10.95 -11.91 -23.25
N THR A 25 10.31 -11.84 -24.40
CA THR A 25 9.05 -12.54 -24.65
C THR A 25 9.20 -14.05 -24.51
N PHE A 26 10.26 -14.64 -25.06
CA PHE A 26 10.58 -16.04 -24.91
C PHE A 26 10.81 -16.44 -23.45
N SER A 27 11.63 -15.69 -22.72
CA SER A 27 11.87 -15.96 -21.30
C SER A 27 10.58 -15.86 -20.45
N ARG A 28 9.65 -14.95 -20.83
CA ARG A 28 8.33 -14.84 -20.21
C ARG A 28 7.46 -16.07 -20.50
N LEU A 29 7.49 -16.59 -21.70
CA LEU A 29 6.78 -17.83 -22.06
C LEU A 29 7.33 -19.05 -21.29
N VAL A 30 8.65 -19.16 -21.15
CA VAL A 30 9.30 -20.20 -20.33
C VAL A 30 8.83 -20.11 -18.88
N TRP A 31 8.88 -18.89 -18.32
CA TRP A 31 8.40 -18.64 -16.97
C TRP A 31 6.91 -19.00 -16.80
N PHE A 32 6.06 -18.64 -17.77
CA PHE A 32 4.64 -18.97 -17.76
C PHE A 32 4.42 -20.49 -17.72
N VAL A 33 5.05 -21.23 -18.63
CA VAL A 33 4.90 -22.69 -18.69
C VAL A 33 5.35 -23.36 -17.38
N ALA A 34 6.44 -22.90 -16.79
CA ALA A 34 6.95 -23.45 -15.55
C ALA A 34 6.12 -23.11 -14.31
N ASN A 35 5.32 -22.05 -14.37
CA ASN A 35 4.57 -21.51 -13.22
C ASN A 35 3.04 -21.56 -13.42
N VAL A 36 2.55 -22.18 -14.49
CA VAL A 36 1.11 -22.20 -14.84
C VAL A 36 0.22 -22.82 -13.76
N PHE A 37 0.77 -23.71 -12.95
CA PHE A 37 0.00 -24.47 -11.95
C PHE A 37 -0.49 -23.63 -10.76
N TRP A 38 0.11 -22.47 -10.50
CA TRP A 38 -0.37 -21.58 -9.43
C TRP A 38 -1.06 -20.31 -9.98
N LEU A 39 -1.08 -20.11 -11.30
CA LEU A 39 -1.82 -19.04 -11.94
C LEU A 39 -3.32 -19.36 -11.97
N PRO A 40 -4.20 -18.35 -11.90
CA PRO A 40 -5.64 -18.57 -11.90
C PRO A 40 -6.12 -19.17 -13.24
N PRO A 41 -7.18 -19.99 -13.25
CA PRO A 41 -7.77 -20.54 -14.47
C PRO A 41 -8.61 -19.47 -15.20
N ILE A 42 -7.94 -18.59 -15.94
CA ILE A 42 -8.56 -17.52 -16.75
C ILE A 42 -8.56 -17.87 -18.25
N GLY A 43 -9.28 -17.08 -19.05
CA GLY A 43 -9.38 -17.29 -20.48
C GLY A 43 -8.04 -17.09 -21.21
N ILE A 44 -7.82 -17.84 -22.29
CA ILE A 44 -6.60 -17.73 -23.12
C ILE A 44 -6.37 -16.29 -23.62
N ASN A 45 -7.45 -15.55 -23.89
CA ASN A 45 -7.37 -14.15 -24.35
C ASN A 45 -6.73 -13.24 -23.30
N GLU A 46 -6.97 -13.47 -22.01
CA GLU A 46 -6.37 -12.69 -20.93
C GLU A 46 -4.87 -12.99 -20.81
N TYR A 47 -4.45 -14.23 -20.98
CA TYR A 47 -3.03 -14.58 -21.04
C TYR A 47 -2.33 -13.96 -22.24
N VAL A 48 -2.95 -13.97 -23.43
CA VAL A 48 -2.42 -13.31 -24.63
C VAL A 48 -2.30 -11.81 -24.40
N TYR A 49 -3.33 -11.19 -23.82
CA TYR A 49 -3.30 -9.76 -23.47
C TYR A 49 -2.18 -9.42 -22.50
N ALA A 50 -1.99 -10.23 -21.44
CA ALA A 50 -0.88 -10.05 -20.50
C ALA A 50 0.49 -10.12 -21.18
N HIS A 51 0.69 -11.04 -22.14
CA HIS A 51 1.93 -11.09 -22.94
C HIS A 51 2.15 -9.85 -23.79
N LEU A 52 1.07 -9.32 -24.41
CA LEU A 52 1.15 -8.08 -25.22
C LEU A 52 1.49 -6.86 -24.35
N VAL A 53 0.83 -6.73 -23.19
CA VAL A 53 1.16 -5.68 -22.20
C VAL A 53 2.61 -5.84 -21.71
N GLY A 54 3.09 -7.08 -21.55
CA GLY A 54 4.45 -7.38 -21.17
C GLY A 54 5.51 -6.77 -22.12
N ILE A 55 5.21 -6.66 -23.41
CA ILE A 55 6.14 -6.00 -24.37
C ILE A 55 6.34 -4.52 -24.00
N TYR A 56 5.29 -3.84 -23.55
CA TYR A 56 5.39 -2.46 -23.03
C TYR A 56 6.29 -2.38 -21.79
N PHE A 57 6.15 -3.34 -20.86
CA PHE A 57 6.97 -3.43 -19.66
C PHE A 57 8.42 -3.86 -19.95
N ASP A 58 8.71 -4.41 -21.12
CA ASP A 58 10.07 -4.75 -21.53
C ASP A 58 10.87 -3.53 -22.03
N ILE A 59 10.21 -2.42 -22.41
CA ILE A 59 10.88 -1.23 -22.94
C ILE A 59 11.97 -0.70 -22.00
N PRO A 60 11.74 -0.48 -20.69
CA PRO A 60 12.78 -0.05 -19.76
C PRO A 60 13.97 -1.01 -19.70
N VAL A 61 13.71 -2.31 -19.78
CA VAL A 61 14.76 -3.35 -19.75
C VAL A 61 15.61 -3.32 -21.02
N VAL A 62 14.97 -3.28 -22.19
CA VAL A 62 15.66 -3.21 -23.48
C VAL A 62 16.49 -1.94 -23.60
N ILE A 63 15.95 -0.82 -23.17
CA ILE A 63 16.70 0.44 -23.19
C ILE A 63 17.84 0.42 -22.16
N GLY A 64 17.59 -0.02 -20.91
CA GLY A 64 18.58 0.04 -19.82
C GLY A 64 19.69 -1.00 -19.95
N LEU A 65 19.33 -2.29 -20.00
CA LEU A 65 20.34 -3.36 -20.02
C LEU A 65 21.11 -3.45 -21.34
N PHE A 66 20.48 -3.10 -22.46
CA PHE A 66 21.16 -3.07 -23.75
C PHE A 66 21.74 -1.70 -24.09
N LEU A 67 21.73 -0.71 -23.20
CA LEU A 67 22.30 0.62 -23.44
C LEU A 67 23.75 0.59 -23.93
N PRO A 68 24.66 -0.26 -23.40
CA PRO A 68 26.01 -0.38 -23.91
C PRO A 68 26.05 -0.80 -25.39
N VAL A 69 25.13 -1.70 -25.80
CA VAL A 69 25.00 -2.11 -27.21
C VAL A 69 24.56 -0.94 -28.09
N TRP A 70 23.53 -0.19 -27.62
CA TRP A 70 23.00 0.96 -28.39
C TRP A 70 24.03 2.06 -28.52
N ILE A 71 24.79 2.36 -27.46
CA ILE A 71 25.90 3.33 -27.51
C ILE A 71 26.96 2.87 -28.53
N TRP A 72 27.36 1.58 -28.44
CA TRP A 72 28.34 1.04 -29.37
C TRP A 72 27.87 1.08 -30.83
N VAL A 73 26.61 0.72 -31.07
CA VAL A 73 26.03 0.71 -32.42
C VAL A 73 25.92 2.12 -33.01
N ILE A 74 25.57 3.12 -32.20
CA ILE A 74 25.31 4.49 -32.67
C ILE A 74 26.59 5.32 -32.74
N PHE A 75 27.43 5.25 -31.71
CA PHE A 75 28.61 6.12 -31.57
C PHE A 75 29.94 5.45 -31.91
N GLY A 76 30.00 4.13 -32.03
CA GLY A 76 31.19 3.34 -32.29
C GLY A 76 31.69 3.36 -33.73
N HIS A 77 31.28 4.32 -34.57
CA HIS A 77 31.53 4.38 -36.02
C HIS A 77 32.94 3.96 -36.45
N SER A 78 33.99 4.57 -35.90
CA SER A 78 35.41 4.31 -36.31
C SER A 78 35.95 2.98 -35.74
N TRP A 79 35.32 2.40 -34.73
CA TRP A 79 35.78 1.20 -34.01
C TRP A 79 34.93 -0.03 -34.31
N ARG A 80 33.67 0.18 -34.70
CA ARG A 80 32.68 -0.86 -34.94
C ARG A 80 33.12 -1.86 -36.01
N ASP A 81 33.65 -1.34 -37.12
CA ASP A 81 34.11 -2.18 -38.22
C ASP A 81 35.45 -2.87 -37.92
N LYS A 82 36.27 -2.24 -37.05
CA LYS A 82 37.55 -2.81 -36.59
C LYS A 82 37.36 -3.91 -35.53
N PHE A 83 36.35 -3.73 -34.67
CA PHE A 83 36.09 -4.61 -33.54
C PHE A 83 34.63 -5.11 -33.49
N PRO A 84 34.16 -5.83 -34.53
CA PRO A 84 32.77 -6.29 -34.58
C PRO A 84 32.40 -7.27 -33.47
N ALA A 85 33.39 -7.96 -32.89
CA ALA A 85 33.19 -8.86 -31.76
C ALA A 85 32.67 -8.14 -30.50
N ILE A 86 33.04 -6.88 -30.27
CA ILE A 86 32.61 -6.11 -29.09
C ILE A 86 31.09 -5.98 -29.09
N ASN A 87 30.47 -5.65 -30.23
CA ASN A 87 28.99 -5.57 -30.29
C ASN A 87 28.31 -6.90 -29.93
N ARG A 88 28.84 -8.02 -30.43
CA ARG A 88 28.33 -9.35 -30.09
C ARG A 88 28.49 -9.65 -28.60
N ILE A 89 29.69 -9.37 -28.05
CA ILE A 89 29.96 -9.62 -26.62
C ILE A 89 29.02 -8.80 -25.75
N LEU A 90 28.85 -7.50 -26.00
CA LEU A 90 27.93 -6.64 -25.26
C LEU A 90 26.49 -7.15 -25.35
N PHE A 91 26.07 -7.55 -26.56
CA PHE A 91 24.71 -8.09 -26.73
C PHE A 91 24.52 -9.41 -26.00
N VAL A 92 25.50 -10.31 -26.02
CA VAL A 92 25.47 -11.58 -25.28
C VAL A 92 25.40 -11.32 -23.79
N ILE A 93 26.24 -10.44 -23.25
CA ILE A 93 26.23 -10.10 -21.83
C ILE A 93 24.83 -9.60 -21.39
N SER A 94 24.27 -8.61 -22.11
CA SER A 94 22.93 -8.10 -21.82
C SER A 94 21.85 -9.19 -21.92
N SER A 95 21.91 -10.04 -22.94
CA SER A 95 20.97 -11.14 -23.13
C SER A 95 21.09 -12.20 -22.04
N MET A 96 22.31 -12.57 -21.65
CA MET A 96 22.54 -13.54 -20.58
C MET A 96 22.07 -13.01 -19.24
N THR A 97 22.24 -11.72 -18.95
CA THR A 97 21.67 -11.10 -17.74
C THR A 97 20.15 -11.26 -17.69
N VAL A 98 19.45 -11.05 -18.81
CA VAL A 98 17.99 -11.28 -18.90
C VAL A 98 17.64 -12.74 -18.69
N LEU A 99 18.32 -13.65 -19.39
CA LEU A 99 18.00 -15.09 -19.35
C LEU A 99 18.32 -15.72 -17.99
N ILE A 100 19.45 -15.38 -17.38
CA ILE A 100 19.86 -15.91 -16.07
C ILE A 100 18.90 -15.40 -14.99
N SER A 101 18.61 -14.10 -14.94
CA SER A 101 17.70 -13.54 -13.93
C SER A 101 16.29 -14.10 -14.02
N ASN A 102 15.70 -14.21 -15.21
CA ASN A 102 14.39 -14.85 -15.39
C ASN A 102 14.45 -16.37 -15.15
N GLY A 103 15.58 -17.03 -15.46
CA GLY A 103 15.76 -18.46 -15.22
C GLY A 103 15.80 -18.80 -13.72
N ILE A 104 16.57 -18.05 -12.92
CA ILE A 104 16.58 -18.18 -11.46
C ILE A 104 15.18 -17.92 -10.89
N ASP A 105 14.52 -16.90 -11.39
CA ASP A 105 13.18 -16.51 -10.95
C ASP A 105 12.12 -17.57 -11.26
N THR A 106 12.32 -18.39 -12.28
CA THR A 106 11.42 -19.50 -12.61
C THR A 106 11.27 -20.48 -11.43
N GLY A 107 12.37 -20.80 -10.73
CA GLY A 107 12.33 -21.63 -9.51
C GLY A 107 11.88 -20.83 -8.27
N TYR A 108 12.33 -19.59 -8.11
CA TYR A 108 11.97 -18.74 -6.98
C TYR A 108 10.46 -18.45 -6.93
N SER A 109 9.85 -18.18 -8.06
CA SER A 109 8.41 -17.91 -8.18
C SER A 109 7.54 -19.11 -7.80
N GLN A 110 8.02 -20.34 -7.95
CA GLN A 110 7.28 -21.54 -7.53
C GLN A 110 7.06 -21.60 -6.01
N VAL A 111 8.00 -21.02 -5.24
CA VAL A 111 7.93 -20.98 -3.78
C VAL A 111 7.23 -19.74 -3.26
N THR A 112 7.47 -18.59 -3.90
CA THR A 112 7.05 -17.27 -3.39
C THR A 112 5.81 -16.71 -4.08
N ALA A 113 5.38 -17.32 -5.21
CA ALA A 113 4.28 -16.87 -6.07
C ALA A 113 4.41 -15.39 -6.51
N LYS A 114 5.64 -14.89 -6.65
CA LYS A 114 5.96 -13.54 -7.13
C LYS A 114 7.26 -13.53 -7.91
N ARG A 115 7.51 -12.46 -8.69
CA ARG A 115 8.81 -12.18 -9.30
C ARG A 115 9.82 -11.70 -8.26
N SER A 116 11.07 -12.18 -8.35
CA SER A 116 12.17 -11.71 -7.52
C SER A 116 12.61 -10.30 -7.91
N GLY A 117 12.92 -9.49 -6.90
CA GLY A 117 13.51 -8.16 -7.05
C GLY A 117 14.96 -8.12 -6.56
N TYR A 118 15.37 -6.97 -6.01
CA TYR A 118 16.72 -6.79 -5.49
C TYR A 118 17.03 -7.74 -4.31
N GLU A 119 16.01 -8.18 -3.57
CA GLU A 119 16.14 -9.18 -2.49
C GLU A 119 16.81 -10.49 -2.92
N LEU A 120 16.84 -10.76 -4.23
CA LEU A 120 17.58 -11.90 -4.77
C LEU A 120 19.07 -11.83 -4.43
N PHE A 121 19.66 -10.64 -4.40
CA PHE A 121 21.07 -10.44 -4.09
C PHE A 121 21.37 -10.61 -2.60
N ASP A 122 20.42 -10.26 -1.73
CA ASP A 122 20.53 -10.46 -0.28
C ASP A 122 20.55 -11.98 0.04
N ILE A 123 19.63 -12.74 -0.59
CA ILE A 123 19.57 -14.20 -0.45
C ILE A 123 20.84 -14.86 -0.99
N LEU A 124 21.35 -14.40 -2.14
CA LEU A 124 22.58 -14.92 -2.74
C LEU A 124 23.80 -14.60 -1.89
N GLY A 125 23.82 -13.48 -1.16
CA GLY A 125 24.90 -13.06 -0.27
C GLY A 125 24.95 -13.89 1.03
N ASP A 126 23.79 -14.07 1.67
CA ASP A 126 23.68 -14.76 2.96
C ASP A 126 23.93 -16.29 2.86
N ASP A 127 23.56 -16.90 1.73
CA ASP A 127 23.66 -18.34 1.48
C ASP A 127 24.74 -18.74 0.44
N ALA A 128 25.71 -17.87 0.18
CA ALA A 128 26.73 -18.09 -0.86
C ALA A 128 27.40 -19.48 -0.79
N ASN A 129 27.65 -20.00 0.43
CA ASN A 129 28.24 -21.31 0.64
C ASN A 129 27.35 -22.50 0.23
N ARG A 130 26.03 -22.28 0.11
CA ARG A 130 25.07 -23.30 -0.33
C ARG A 130 24.92 -23.34 -1.85
N PHE A 131 25.30 -22.27 -2.54
CA PHE A 131 25.19 -22.18 -4.00
C PHE A 131 26.23 -23.00 -4.73
N ALA A 132 27.44 -23.12 -4.21
CA ALA A 132 28.51 -23.87 -4.88
C ALA A 132 28.14 -25.36 -5.08
N PRO A 133 27.63 -26.11 -4.07
CA PRO A 133 27.11 -27.45 -4.28
C PRO A 133 25.97 -27.50 -5.28
N TYR A 134 25.00 -26.58 -5.18
CA TYR A 134 23.86 -26.55 -6.09
C TYR A 134 24.24 -26.34 -7.56
N ILE A 135 25.25 -25.48 -7.82
CA ILE A 135 25.81 -25.26 -9.16
C ILE A 135 26.48 -26.52 -9.69
N ILE A 136 27.24 -27.23 -8.84
CA ILE A 136 27.93 -28.46 -9.21
C ILE A 136 26.92 -29.56 -9.54
N ASP A 137 25.89 -29.72 -8.74
CA ASP A 137 24.85 -30.74 -8.94
C ASP A 137 24.01 -30.46 -10.19
N ASN A 138 23.93 -29.21 -10.63
CA ASN A 138 23.13 -28.76 -11.80
C ASN A 138 24.01 -28.26 -12.96
N TRP A 139 25.21 -28.83 -13.15
CA TRP A 139 26.18 -28.44 -14.19
C TRP A 139 25.60 -28.38 -15.60
N TYR A 140 24.59 -29.19 -15.92
CA TYR A 140 23.90 -29.20 -17.19
C TYR A 140 23.17 -27.89 -17.49
N ILE A 141 22.73 -27.12 -16.45
CA ILE A 141 22.15 -25.80 -16.61
C ILE A 141 23.22 -24.84 -17.13
N ILE A 142 24.45 -24.92 -16.61
CA ILE A 142 25.55 -24.06 -17.06
C ILE A 142 25.90 -24.35 -18.52
N LEU A 143 25.94 -25.63 -18.91
CA LEU A 143 26.15 -25.99 -20.31
C LEU A 143 25.02 -25.48 -21.22
N GLY A 144 23.76 -25.57 -20.77
CA GLY A 144 22.61 -25.02 -21.49
C GLY A 144 22.72 -23.50 -21.68
N LEU A 145 23.08 -22.77 -20.62
CA LEU A 145 23.31 -21.33 -20.67
C LEU A 145 24.50 -20.96 -21.59
N ALA A 146 25.60 -21.72 -21.52
CA ALA A 146 26.77 -21.51 -22.40
C ALA A 146 26.42 -21.75 -23.88
N ALA A 147 25.68 -22.84 -24.17
CA ALA A 147 25.18 -23.12 -25.51
C ALA A 147 24.27 -22.00 -26.02
N MET A 148 23.34 -21.52 -25.18
CA MET A 148 22.43 -20.41 -25.52
C MET A 148 23.22 -19.12 -25.77
N GLY A 149 24.20 -18.78 -24.93
CA GLY A 149 25.11 -17.66 -25.16
C GLY A 149 25.86 -17.76 -26.49
N TYR A 150 26.35 -18.96 -26.83
CA TYR A 150 26.99 -19.20 -28.15
C TYR A 150 26.03 -19.03 -29.31
N PHE A 151 24.81 -19.54 -29.22
CA PHE A 151 23.78 -19.34 -30.25
C PHE A 151 23.48 -17.84 -30.43
N ILE A 152 23.24 -17.10 -29.33
CA ILE A 152 23.02 -15.66 -29.38
C ILE A 152 24.18 -14.96 -30.06
N TYR A 153 25.44 -15.29 -29.67
CA TYR A 153 26.65 -14.73 -30.29
C TYR A 153 26.71 -14.98 -31.81
N ARG A 154 26.33 -16.18 -32.25
CA ARG A 154 26.32 -16.54 -33.69
C ARG A 154 25.25 -15.79 -34.49
N TRP A 155 24.13 -15.49 -33.87
CA TRP A 155 22.95 -14.95 -34.54
C TRP A 155 22.86 -13.42 -34.49
N VAL A 156 23.62 -12.75 -33.60
CA VAL A 156 23.67 -11.27 -33.56
C VAL A 156 24.13 -10.73 -34.91
N PRO A 157 23.29 -9.92 -35.59
CA PRO A 157 23.66 -9.35 -36.88
C PRO A 157 24.72 -8.29 -36.69
N ILE A 158 25.88 -8.49 -37.38
CA ILE A 158 27.00 -7.54 -37.39
C ILE A 158 27.28 -7.00 -38.78
N ARG A 159 26.81 -7.69 -39.84
CA ARG A 159 26.94 -7.24 -41.23
C ARG A 159 25.63 -6.58 -41.68
N GLY A 160 25.70 -5.37 -42.20
CA GLY A 160 24.54 -4.63 -42.67
C GLY A 160 24.62 -3.14 -42.38
N HIS A 161 23.51 -2.43 -42.58
CA HIS A 161 23.44 -0.99 -42.43
C HIS A 161 23.27 -0.60 -40.98
N TYR A 162 24.10 0.31 -40.49
CA TYR A 162 23.98 0.96 -39.17
C TYR A 162 23.70 2.45 -39.34
N PRO A 163 22.99 3.08 -38.45
CA PRO A 163 22.82 4.52 -38.46
C PRO A 163 24.17 5.21 -38.25
N ASP A 164 24.52 6.11 -39.17
CA ASP A 164 25.78 6.84 -39.14
C ASP A 164 25.57 8.25 -38.62
N ILE A 165 26.09 8.55 -37.44
CA ILE A 165 26.13 9.88 -36.84
C ILE A 165 27.57 10.41 -37.01
N ASN A 166 27.83 11.15 -38.07
CA ASN A 166 29.16 11.70 -38.36
C ASN A 166 29.31 13.08 -37.69
N PHE A 167 29.91 13.10 -36.51
CA PHE A 167 30.15 14.33 -35.73
C PHE A 167 31.21 15.25 -36.39
N ARG A 168 32.20 14.67 -37.07
CA ARG A 168 33.29 15.44 -37.65
C ARG A 168 32.85 16.31 -38.81
N MET A 169 31.94 15.80 -39.61
CA MET A 169 31.49 16.50 -40.83
C MET A 169 30.31 17.47 -40.60
N ARG A 170 29.52 17.25 -39.52
CA ARG A 170 28.31 18.05 -39.23
C ARG A 170 28.04 18.09 -37.71
N PRO A 171 28.79 18.89 -36.94
CA PRO A 171 28.74 18.86 -35.47
C PRO A 171 27.35 19.16 -34.89
N LEU A 172 26.61 20.12 -35.47
CA LEU A 172 25.27 20.46 -35.03
C LEU A 172 24.28 19.28 -35.21
N ARG A 173 24.34 18.58 -36.35
CA ARG A 173 23.50 17.38 -36.57
C ARG A 173 23.88 16.24 -35.65
N GLY A 174 25.16 16.09 -35.36
CA GLY A 174 25.65 15.13 -34.38
C GLY A 174 25.13 15.41 -32.97
N LEU A 175 25.17 16.67 -32.55
CA LEU A 175 24.63 17.10 -31.25
C LEU A 175 23.14 16.85 -31.18
N ILE A 176 22.35 17.24 -32.17
CA ILE A 176 20.91 17.01 -32.24
C ILE A 176 20.61 15.51 -32.14
N ALA A 177 21.30 14.67 -32.89
CA ALA A 177 21.11 13.23 -32.89
C ALA A 177 21.44 12.62 -31.53
N THR A 178 22.49 13.09 -30.84
CA THR A 178 22.87 12.66 -29.50
C THR A 178 21.80 13.05 -28.48
N LEU A 179 21.32 14.29 -28.50
CA LEU A 179 20.27 14.76 -27.60
C LEU A 179 18.96 13.99 -27.85
N THR A 180 18.63 13.75 -29.14
CA THR A 180 17.44 12.92 -29.47
C THR A 180 17.58 11.49 -28.97
N PHE A 181 18.74 10.87 -29.13
CA PHE A 181 19.01 9.53 -28.60
C PHE A 181 18.93 9.50 -27.08
N ALA A 182 19.56 10.47 -26.40
CA ALA A 182 19.48 10.58 -24.94
C ALA A 182 18.03 10.77 -24.46
N ALA A 183 17.25 11.60 -25.14
CA ALA A 183 15.82 11.79 -24.81
C ALA A 183 15.01 10.50 -25.02
N ILE A 184 15.22 9.78 -26.14
CA ILE A 184 14.56 8.48 -26.39
C ILE A 184 14.96 7.46 -25.32
N CYS A 185 16.24 7.39 -24.95
CA CYS A 185 16.70 6.50 -23.89
C CYS A 185 16.09 6.87 -22.53
N LEU A 186 16.03 8.15 -22.20
CA LEU A 186 15.44 8.62 -20.95
C LEU A 186 13.94 8.27 -20.87
N ILE A 187 13.17 8.60 -21.91
CA ILE A 187 11.74 8.33 -21.99
C ILE A 187 11.49 6.81 -21.98
N GLY A 188 12.25 6.06 -22.78
CA GLY A 188 12.12 4.61 -22.84
C GLY A 188 12.49 3.92 -21.53
N PHE A 189 13.57 4.33 -20.85
CA PHE A 189 13.97 3.81 -19.55
C PHE A 189 12.93 4.14 -18.45
N ARG A 190 12.29 5.30 -18.55
CA ARG A 190 11.15 5.65 -17.67
C ARG A 190 9.88 4.84 -18.00
N GLY A 191 9.79 4.19 -19.15
CA GLY A 191 8.61 3.50 -19.63
C GLY A 191 7.52 4.43 -20.18
N GLY A 192 7.84 5.71 -20.47
CA GLY A 192 6.91 6.68 -21.04
C GLY A 192 7.00 8.08 -20.43
N PHE A 193 5.93 8.88 -20.61
CA PHE A 193 5.84 10.28 -20.17
C PHE A 193 5.13 10.45 -18.80
N GLN A 194 4.73 9.36 -18.15
CA GLN A 194 4.07 9.42 -16.85
C GLN A 194 4.94 10.09 -15.78
N LEU A 195 4.32 10.64 -14.74
CA LEU A 195 4.99 11.40 -13.67
C LEU A 195 6.10 10.62 -12.98
N ARG A 196 5.91 9.33 -12.74
CA ARG A 196 6.93 8.44 -12.15
C ARG A 196 7.36 7.36 -13.13
N PRO A 197 8.60 6.83 -13.02
CA PRO A 197 9.04 5.70 -13.83
C PRO A 197 8.10 4.49 -13.69
N LEU A 198 7.94 3.73 -14.78
CA LEU A 198 7.18 2.48 -14.79
C LEU A 198 7.80 1.47 -13.83
N ARG A 199 6.97 0.85 -13.02
CA ARG A 199 7.34 -0.17 -12.02
C ARG A 199 6.55 -1.44 -12.24
N SER A 200 7.03 -2.55 -11.71
CA SER A 200 6.34 -3.84 -11.80
C SER A 200 4.92 -3.81 -11.20
N ILE A 201 4.71 -3.08 -10.11
CA ILE A 201 3.39 -2.93 -9.49
C ILE A 201 2.37 -2.29 -10.44
N ASP A 202 2.80 -1.52 -11.44
CA ASP A 202 1.89 -0.88 -12.39
C ASP A 202 1.23 -1.88 -13.35
N ALA A 203 1.72 -3.14 -13.41
CA ALA A 203 1.09 -4.20 -14.17
C ALA A 203 -0.37 -4.43 -13.74
N SER A 204 -0.67 -4.27 -12.45
CA SER A 204 -2.03 -4.39 -11.89
C SER A 204 -3.03 -3.34 -12.41
N ASN A 205 -2.56 -2.31 -13.13
CA ASN A 205 -3.45 -1.37 -13.81
C ASN A 205 -3.99 -1.92 -15.14
N PHE A 206 -3.33 -2.94 -15.71
CA PHE A 206 -3.63 -3.49 -17.03
C PHE A 206 -4.27 -4.88 -16.97
N VAL A 207 -3.87 -5.68 -15.99
CA VAL A 207 -4.31 -7.08 -15.84
C VAL A 207 -4.73 -7.35 -14.39
N GLN A 208 -5.40 -8.49 -14.17
CA GLN A 208 -5.71 -8.94 -12.82
C GLN A 208 -4.43 -9.15 -12.02
N PRO A 209 -4.43 -8.84 -10.70
CA PRO A 209 -3.24 -8.91 -9.85
C PRO A 209 -2.52 -10.26 -9.88
N GLU A 210 -3.29 -11.34 -9.93
CA GLU A 210 -2.82 -12.73 -9.91
C GLU A 210 -1.97 -13.07 -11.14
N ILE A 211 -2.20 -12.38 -12.26
CA ILE A 211 -1.43 -12.58 -13.50
C ILE A 211 -0.45 -11.42 -13.78
N ALA A 212 -0.39 -10.41 -12.92
CA ALA A 212 0.58 -9.31 -13.06
C ALA A 212 2.05 -9.80 -13.12
N PRO A 213 2.47 -10.87 -12.43
CA PRO A 213 3.81 -11.46 -12.60
C PRO A 213 4.13 -11.92 -14.03
N LEU A 214 3.11 -12.23 -14.84
CA LEU A 214 3.30 -12.60 -16.25
C LEU A 214 3.65 -11.39 -17.13
N VAL A 215 3.12 -10.21 -16.79
CA VAL A 215 3.40 -8.94 -17.51
C VAL A 215 4.84 -8.48 -17.30
N THR A 216 5.35 -8.64 -16.08
CA THR A 216 6.65 -8.13 -15.67
C THR A 216 7.79 -9.11 -15.96
N SER A 217 9.03 -8.64 -15.87
CA SER A 217 10.23 -9.46 -15.96
C SER A 217 11.13 -9.22 -14.75
N THR A 218 11.93 -10.21 -14.36
CA THR A 218 12.86 -10.12 -13.24
C THR A 218 13.86 -8.97 -13.38
N PRO A 219 14.45 -8.70 -14.59
CA PRO A 219 15.27 -7.51 -14.76
C PRO A 219 14.55 -6.20 -14.46
N LEU A 220 13.28 -6.05 -14.85
CA LEU A 220 12.49 -4.86 -14.52
C LEU A 220 12.27 -4.74 -13.01
N GLN A 221 11.96 -5.86 -12.35
CA GLN A 221 11.78 -5.89 -10.91
C GLN A 221 13.07 -5.49 -10.19
N ILE A 222 14.22 -6.03 -10.59
CA ILE A 222 15.53 -5.66 -10.04
C ILE A 222 15.82 -4.18 -10.26
N ILE A 223 15.63 -3.65 -11.49
CA ILE A 223 15.85 -2.23 -11.82
C ILE A 223 14.95 -1.34 -10.93
N SER A 224 13.69 -1.69 -10.79
CA SER A 224 12.72 -0.90 -10.03
C SER A 224 12.95 -0.93 -8.51
N THR A 225 13.68 -1.93 -8.00
CA THR A 225 13.99 -2.11 -6.58
C THR A 225 15.47 -1.90 -6.24
N TRP A 226 16.29 -1.49 -7.22
CA TRP A 226 17.74 -1.29 -7.06
C TRP A 226 18.09 -0.29 -5.96
N LYS A 227 19.06 -0.66 -5.10
CA LYS A 227 19.55 0.16 -3.97
C LYS A 227 18.48 0.55 -2.94
N ARG A 228 17.38 -0.18 -2.84
CA ARG A 228 16.45 -0.01 -1.75
C ARG A 228 16.93 -0.85 -0.58
N ASN A 229 16.95 -0.23 0.61
CA ASN A 229 17.37 -0.93 1.82
C ASN A 229 16.42 -2.09 2.07
N GLY A 230 16.98 -3.28 2.14
CA GLY A 230 16.23 -4.47 2.56
C GLY A 230 15.73 -4.31 4.00
N LEU A 231 14.76 -5.12 4.38
CA LEU A 231 14.35 -5.20 5.78
C LEU A 231 15.48 -5.82 6.61
N PRO A 232 15.83 -5.23 7.76
CA PRO A 232 16.86 -5.79 8.63
C PRO A 232 16.45 -7.17 9.15
N ASN A 233 17.45 -8.02 9.36
CA ASN A 233 17.31 -9.24 10.17
C ASN A 233 17.42 -8.85 11.63
N PHE A 234 16.41 -9.19 12.42
CA PHE A 234 16.41 -8.93 13.85
C PHE A 234 16.84 -10.17 14.61
N GLU A 235 18.06 -10.16 15.17
CA GLU A 235 18.73 -11.31 15.81
C GLU A 235 18.63 -11.28 17.34
N PHE A 236 17.69 -10.58 17.92
CA PHE A 236 17.47 -10.54 19.36
C PHE A 236 16.38 -11.52 19.81
N ASP A 237 16.52 -12.06 21.02
CA ASP A 237 15.49 -12.90 21.64
C ASP A 237 14.40 -12.04 22.28
N VAL A 238 13.14 -12.46 22.10
CA VAL A 238 11.99 -11.80 22.69
C VAL A 238 11.57 -12.57 23.94
N GLN A 239 11.55 -11.88 25.10
CA GLN A 239 11.10 -12.44 26.35
C GLN A 239 9.94 -11.64 26.89
N PHE A 240 8.77 -12.29 27.05
CA PHE A 240 7.61 -11.70 27.70
C PHE A 240 7.65 -11.88 29.21
N PRO A 241 7.12 -10.95 30.02
CA PRO A 241 7.00 -11.10 31.45
C PRO A 241 6.20 -12.37 31.82
N ALA A 242 6.64 -13.09 32.86
CA ALA A 242 6.02 -14.35 33.27
C ALA A 242 4.52 -14.25 33.64
N ASN A 243 4.07 -13.06 34.03
CA ASN A 243 2.67 -12.75 34.38
C ASN A 243 1.89 -12.12 33.22
N SER A 244 2.48 -12.02 32.02
CA SER A 244 1.71 -11.57 30.86
C SER A 244 0.70 -12.67 30.48
N THR A 245 -0.51 -12.28 30.10
CA THR A 245 -1.50 -13.20 29.49
C THR A 245 -0.96 -13.85 28.21
N ILE A 246 0.24 -13.45 27.79
CA ILE A 246 1.04 -13.96 26.69
C ILE A 246 2.10 -14.88 27.32
N THR A 247 1.79 -16.17 27.48
CA THR A 247 2.75 -17.15 27.99
C THR A 247 3.83 -17.44 26.96
N SER A 248 5.09 -17.17 27.31
CA SER A 248 6.25 -17.55 26.54
C SER A 248 6.62 -18.99 26.83
N ASP A 249 6.10 -19.95 26.07
CA ASP A 249 6.71 -21.25 25.97
C ASP A 249 7.65 -21.23 24.74
N PRO A 250 8.99 -21.24 24.91
CA PRO A 250 9.94 -21.21 23.82
C PRO A 250 9.86 -22.46 22.91
N LYS A 251 9.19 -23.53 23.37
CA LYS A 251 9.00 -24.77 22.59
C LYS A 251 7.63 -24.88 21.94
N ASN A 252 6.68 -24.04 22.33
CA ASN A 252 5.37 -23.98 21.70
C ASN A 252 5.24 -22.63 20.96
N SER A 253 5.21 -22.65 19.66
CA SER A 253 4.93 -21.51 18.76
C SER A 253 3.57 -20.83 19.02
N THR A 254 2.88 -21.21 20.12
CA THR A 254 1.53 -20.79 20.50
C THR A 254 1.47 -19.35 21.02
N SER A 255 2.55 -18.84 21.64
CA SER A 255 2.57 -17.45 22.16
C SER A 255 2.80 -16.41 21.07
N GLN A 256 3.62 -16.74 20.06
CA GLN A 256 3.71 -15.95 18.83
C GLN A 256 2.39 -16.03 18.03
N LYS A 257 1.73 -17.19 18.04
CA LYS A 257 0.45 -17.42 17.42
C LYS A 257 -0.65 -16.50 17.97
N TRP A 258 -0.59 -16.10 19.24
CA TRP A 258 -1.60 -15.28 19.90
C TRP A 258 -1.52 -13.79 19.53
N LEU A 259 -0.33 -13.22 19.39
CA LEU A 259 -0.17 -11.85 18.88
C LEU A 259 -0.50 -11.73 17.38
N PHE A 260 -0.32 -12.82 16.62
CA PHE A 260 -0.35 -12.81 15.16
C PHE A 260 -1.18 -13.92 14.55
N ASP A 261 -2.09 -14.56 15.31
CA ASP A 261 -2.98 -15.59 14.78
C ASP A 261 -3.89 -14.98 13.70
N ASN A 262 -3.56 -15.29 12.45
CA ASN A 262 -4.27 -14.86 11.26
C ASN A 262 -5.47 -15.75 10.93
N SER A 263 -6.11 -16.36 11.90
CA SER A 263 -7.40 -17.03 11.69
C SER A 263 -8.49 -16.00 11.33
N THR A 264 -8.20 -15.16 10.32
CA THR A 264 -9.19 -14.37 9.60
C THR A 264 -10.00 -15.34 8.76
N THR A 265 -10.98 -15.92 9.37
CA THR A 265 -12.11 -16.45 8.60
C THR A 265 -12.62 -15.29 7.76
N LEU A 266 -12.62 -15.46 6.43
CA LEU A 266 -13.25 -14.55 5.48
C LEU A 266 -14.75 -14.53 5.79
N LEU A 267 -15.13 -13.79 6.82
CA LEU A 267 -16.52 -13.66 7.19
C LEU A 267 -17.17 -12.64 6.27
N PRO A 268 -18.33 -12.95 5.70
CA PRO A 268 -19.15 -11.90 5.13
C PRO A 268 -19.36 -10.85 6.22
N LEU A 269 -19.19 -9.57 5.88
CA LEU A 269 -19.52 -8.49 6.81
C LEU A 269 -20.97 -8.67 7.23
N PRO A 270 -21.25 -8.70 8.52
CA PRO A 270 -22.58 -9.07 9.01
C PRO A 270 -23.60 -7.98 8.70
N MET A 271 -24.86 -8.38 8.73
CA MET A 271 -25.98 -7.45 8.59
C MET A 271 -26.11 -6.61 9.87
N SER A 272 -26.19 -5.30 9.71
CA SER A 272 -26.51 -4.37 10.80
C SER A 272 -28.00 -4.04 10.83
N ARG A 273 -28.51 -3.65 11.98
CA ARG A 273 -29.91 -3.25 12.11
C ARG A 273 -30.07 -1.76 11.87
N THR A 274 -30.99 -1.37 10.99
CA THR A 274 -31.40 0.02 10.85
C THR A 274 -32.28 0.47 12.00
N LEU A 275 -32.38 1.79 12.24
CA LEU A 275 -33.32 2.36 13.21
C LEU A 275 -34.78 1.98 12.90
N GLY A 276 -35.13 1.67 11.67
CA GLY A 276 -36.44 1.15 11.24
C GLY A 276 -36.69 -0.33 11.53
N GLY A 277 -35.73 -1.06 12.09
CA GLY A 277 -35.92 -2.41 12.59
C GLY A 277 -35.54 -3.58 11.66
N GLY A 278 -35.17 -3.31 10.40
CA GLY A 278 -34.69 -4.32 9.43
C GLY A 278 -33.20 -4.63 9.57
N TRP A 279 -32.79 -5.86 9.20
CA TRP A 279 -31.37 -6.23 9.07
C TRP A 279 -30.90 -6.00 7.65
N VAL A 280 -29.92 -5.12 7.47
CA VAL A 280 -29.32 -4.82 6.17
C VAL A 280 -27.80 -4.73 6.30
N GLN A 281 -27.09 -5.05 5.22
CA GLN A 281 -25.68 -4.74 5.14
C GLN A 281 -25.54 -3.23 4.85
N PRO A 282 -24.86 -2.46 5.73
CA PRO A 282 -24.70 -1.03 5.50
C PRO A 282 -23.66 -0.79 4.40
N ASN A 283 -23.78 0.35 3.74
CA ASN A 283 -22.65 0.91 3.03
C ASN A 283 -21.59 1.35 4.02
N ILE A 284 -20.34 1.33 3.60
CA ILE A 284 -19.18 1.79 4.36
C ILE A 284 -18.51 2.90 3.55
N VAL A 285 -18.40 4.07 4.14
CA VAL A 285 -17.71 5.22 3.54
C VAL A 285 -16.59 5.66 4.45
N PHE A 286 -15.35 5.49 3.98
CA PHE A 286 -14.16 6.03 4.61
C PHE A 286 -13.86 7.42 4.06
N ILE A 287 -13.72 8.39 4.95
CA ILE A 287 -13.27 9.74 4.63
C ILE A 287 -11.93 9.93 5.32
N VAL A 288 -10.86 9.87 4.53
CA VAL A 288 -9.52 10.17 5.00
C VAL A 288 -9.21 11.62 4.64
N VAL A 289 -8.93 12.45 5.63
CA VAL A 289 -8.66 13.88 5.43
C VAL A 289 -7.15 14.11 5.47
N GLU A 290 -6.62 14.65 4.38
CA GLU A 290 -5.20 14.97 4.21
C GLU A 290 -4.68 15.86 5.34
N SER A 291 -3.59 15.42 5.99
CA SER A 291 -2.89 16.15 7.05
C SER A 291 -3.74 16.52 8.28
N LEU A 292 -4.83 15.80 8.54
CA LEU A 292 -5.74 16.08 9.66
C LEU A 292 -5.17 15.56 10.98
N ALA A 293 -4.40 16.41 11.65
CA ALA A 293 -3.99 16.15 13.03
C ALA A 293 -5.15 16.36 14.00
N ARG A 294 -5.17 15.59 15.08
CA ARG A 294 -6.13 15.81 16.17
C ARG A 294 -6.03 17.21 16.78
N ASP A 295 -4.85 17.87 16.72
CA ASP A 295 -4.63 19.24 17.16
C ASP A 295 -5.56 20.28 16.52
N TYR A 296 -6.01 20.03 15.29
CA TYR A 296 -6.86 20.98 14.56
C TYR A 296 -8.34 20.88 14.92
N THR A 297 -8.72 19.84 15.68
CA THR A 297 -10.11 19.59 16.07
C THR A 297 -10.43 20.21 17.43
N GLY A 298 -11.67 20.65 17.65
CA GLY A 298 -12.15 21.18 18.93
C GLY A 298 -12.15 20.13 20.03
N PHE A 299 -12.54 18.89 19.70
CA PHE A 299 -12.50 17.76 20.63
C PHE A 299 -11.06 17.26 20.92
N GLY A 300 -10.08 17.70 20.11
CA GLY A 300 -8.66 17.41 20.33
C GLY A 300 -7.97 18.41 21.23
N ASN A 301 -8.32 19.66 21.12
CA ASN A 301 -7.45 20.72 21.64
C ASN A 301 -8.12 22.06 21.99
N GLY A 302 -9.40 22.21 21.77
CA GLY A 302 -10.13 23.45 22.07
C GLY A 302 -9.86 24.64 21.13
N LYS A 303 -9.07 24.48 20.05
CA LYS A 303 -8.92 25.49 18.96
C LYS A 303 -9.51 24.93 17.68
N PRO A 304 -10.82 25.06 17.44
CA PRO A 304 -11.46 24.35 16.33
C PRO A 304 -11.14 25.04 15.00
N PHE A 305 -10.36 24.38 14.16
CA PHE A 305 -10.36 24.65 12.73
C PHE A 305 -11.44 23.82 12.01
N THR A 306 -12.08 22.89 12.71
CA THR A 306 -13.03 21.90 12.20
C THR A 306 -14.38 21.95 12.93
N PRO A 307 -15.10 23.09 12.97
CA PRO A 307 -16.35 23.20 13.73
C PRO A 307 -17.45 22.23 13.26
N TYR A 308 -17.45 21.84 11.99
CA TYR A 308 -18.42 20.87 11.48
C TYR A 308 -18.06 19.43 11.92
N LEU A 309 -16.80 19.05 11.82
CA LEU A 309 -16.33 17.77 12.31
C LEU A 309 -16.52 17.62 13.84
N ASP A 310 -16.33 18.72 14.58
CA ASP A 310 -16.62 18.78 16.01
C ASP A 310 -18.12 18.52 16.29
N LYS A 311 -19.02 19.02 15.45
CA LYS A 311 -20.46 18.73 15.55
C LYS A 311 -20.74 17.24 15.28
N ILE A 312 -20.11 16.63 14.27
CA ILE A 312 -20.22 15.19 14.01
C ILE A 312 -19.68 14.39 15.21
N ALA A 313 -18.54 14.79 15.76
CA ALA A 313 -17.94 14.10 16.91
C ALA A 313 -18.85 14.14 18.15
N ALA A 314 -19.62 15.21 18.32
CA ALA A 314 -20.59 15.37 19.43
C ALA A 314 -21.94 14.69 19.17
N ASP A 315 -22.20 14.19 17.95
CA ASP A 315 -23.47 13.54 17.61
C ASP A 315 -23.63 12.22 18.40
N PRO A 316 -24.81 11.95 18.98
CA PRO A 316 -25.07 10.69 19.69
C PRO A 316 -24.87 9.43 18.83
N GLN A 317 -24.96 9.52 17.52
CA GLN A 317 -24.71 8.44 16.55
C GLN A 317 -23.22 8.28 16.21
N THR A 318 -22.34 8.98 16.92
CA THR A 318 -20.88 8.89 16.72
C THR A 318 -20.22 8.14 17.85
N ILE A 319 -19.30 7.24 17.51
CA ILE A 319 -18.30 6.69 18.44
C ILE A 319 -16.98 7.37 18.13
N GLN A 320 -16.41 8.04 19.15
CA GLN A 320 -15.12 8.71 19.04
C GLN A 320 -14.05 7.91 19.78
N PHE A 321 -12.90 7.69 19.11
CA PHE A 321 -11.72 7.06 19.70
C PHE A 321 -10.64 8.13 19.92
N PRO A 322 -10.44 8.60 21.14
CA PRO A 322 -9.58 9.75 21.42
C PRO A 322 -8.09 9.47 21.31
N TYR A 323 -7.66 8.21 21.34
CA TYR A 323 -6.24 7.82 21.34
C TYR A 323 -5.89 7.00 20.09
N CYS A 324 -6.07 7.59 18.90
CA CYS A 324 -5.70 6.96 17.64
C CYS A 324 -4.43 7.63 17.07
N PHE A 325 -3.49 6.81 16.61
CA PHE A 325 -2.18 7.25 16.13
C PHE A 325 -1.95 6.74 14.71
N ALA A 326 -1.45 7.61 13.85
CA ALA A 326 -0.96 7.23 12.53
C ALA A 326 0.25 6.29 12.65
N ASN A 327 0.44 5.42 11.68
CA ASN A 327 1.61 4.54 11.62
C ASN A 327 2.77 5.15 10.83
N GLY A 328 2.59 6.32 10.25
CA GLY A 328 3.59 7.05 9.49
C GLY A 328 3.32 8.55 9.46
N THR A 329 4.20 9.29 8.78
CA THR A 329 4.15 10.76 8.65
C THR A 329 3.87 11.22 7.22
N LYS A 330 3.58 10.29 6.32
CA LYS A 330 3.32 10.55 4.89
C LYS A 330 2.10 9.81 4.41
N SER A 331 1.35 10.43 3.51
CA SER A 331 0.11 9.89 2.96
C SER A 331 0.30 8.50 2.30
N ILE A 332 1.48 8.24 1.73
CA ILE A 332 1.79 6.93 1.12
C ILE A 332 1.80 5.77 2.14
N GLU A 333 1.99 6.04 3.43
CA GLU A 333 2.01 5.06 4.51
C GLU A 333 0.61 4.72 5.02
N MET A 334 -0.36 5.62 4.82
CA MET A 334 -1.74 5.47 5.29
C MET A 334 -2.45 4.29 4.62
N VAL A 335 -2.31 4.13 3.30
CA VAL A 335 -3.05 3.09 2.55
C VAL A 335 -2.69 1.67 3.04
N PRO A 336 -1.41 1.27 3.18
CA PRO A 336 -1.06 -0.01 3.79
C PRO A 336 -1.52 -0.10 5.25
N SER A 337 -1.42 0.98 6.02
CA SER A 337 -1.78 0.97 7.45
C SER A 337 -3.27 0.74 7.65
N ILE A 338 -4.13 1.54 7.04
CA ILE A 338 -5.58 1.45 7.22
C ILE A 338 -6.14 0.21 6.52
N PHE A 339 -5.83 0.02 5.23
CA PHE A 339 -6.53 -0.96 4.42
C PHE A 339 -5.89 -2.35 4.38
N CYS A 340 -4.64 -2.48 4.87
CA CYS A 340 -3.96 -3.77 4.94
C CYS A 340 -3.49 -4.12 6.37
N GLY A 341 -3.71 -3.25 7.36
CA GLY A 341 -3.27 -3.46 8.74
C GLY A 341 -1.76 -3.57 8.86
N MET A 342 -1.02 -2.82 8.04
CA MET A 342 0.43 -2.88 7.92
C MET A 342 1.07 -1.62 8.49
N PRO A 343 1.63 -1.65 9.72
CA PRO A 343 2.30 -0.48 10.30
C PRO A 343 3.55 -0.13 9.50
N SER A 344 3.96 1.14 9.53
CA SER A 344 5.19 1.59 8.87
C SER A 344 6.39 1.26 9.76
N LEU A 345 7.02 0.11 9.52
CA LEU A 345 8.22 -0.37 10.22
C LEU A 345 9.41 -0.58 9.26
N MET A 346 9.36 0.04 8.09
CA MET A 346 10.45 0.10 7.11
C MET A 346 10.98 1.52 7.01
N SER A 347 12.28 1.68 6.78
CA SER A 347 12.90 2.98 6.48
C SER A 347 12.49 3.53 5.10
N GLU A 348 11.92 2.71 4.23
CA GLU A 348 11.33 3.10 2.96
C GLU A 348 9.83 2.80 2.92
N PHE A 349 9.09 3.49 2.03
CA PHE A 349 7.64 3.28 1.92
C PHE A 349 7.32 1.94 1.27
N TYR A 350 6.50 1.13 1.92
CA TYR A 350 6.12 -0.20 1.46
C TYR A 350 5.61 -0.22 0.00
N VAL A 351 4.71 0.70 -0.35
CA VAL A 351 4.11 0.80 -1.70
C VAL A 351 5.15 0.99 -2.81
N THR A 352 6.34 1.50 -2.47
CA THR A 352 7.41 1.72 -3.43
C THR A 352 8.64 0.84 -3.20
N SER A 353 8.59 -0.05 -2.22
CA SER A 353 9.69 -0.96 -1.85
C SER A 353 9.81 -2.14 -2.81
N ALA A 354 10.84 -2.95 -2.61
CA ALA A 354 11.02 -4.23 -3.28
C ALA A 354 9.88 -5.22 -3.00
N TYR A 355 9.17 -5.02 -1.89
CA TYR A 355 8.11 -5.90 -1.39
C TYR A 355 6.71 -5.46 -1.81
N ALA A 356 6.58 -4.38 -2.60
CA ALA A 356 5.28 -3.83 -3.02
C ALA A 356 4.39 -4.83 -3.79
N ASN A 357 4.99 -5.87 -4.38
CA ASN A 357 4.29 -6.93 -5.11
C ASN A 357 3.98 -8.17 -4.26
N ASN A 358 4.23 -8.13 -2.95
CA ASN A 358 3.83 -9.23 -2.07
C ASN A 358 2.31 -9.39 -2.07
N LYS A 359 1.86 -10.62 -1.83
CA LYS A 359 0.45 -10.89 -1.53
C LYS A 359 0.10 -10.26 -0.19
N VAL A 360 -0.89 -9.37 -0.21
CA VAL A 360 -1.34 -8.66 0.99
C VAL A 360 -2.86 -8.67 1.02
N ASN A 361 -3.44 -9.10 2.13
CA ASN A 361 -4.86 -8.96 2.36
C ASN A 361 -5.23 -7.49 2.49
N ASN A 362 -6.24 -7.07 1.72
CA ASN A 362 -6.78 -5.71 1.77
C ASN A 362 -8.25 -5.76 2.22
N ALA A 363 -8.65 -4.78 2.99
CA ALA A 363 -10.02 -4.66 3.50
C ALA A 363 -11.08 -4.70 2.39
N PHE A 364 -10.81 -4.08 1.24
CA PHE A 364 -11.72 -4.10 0.09
C PHE A 364 -11.87 -5.50 -0.52
N HIS A 365 -10.77 -6.26 -0.60
CA HIS A 365 -10.81 -7.65 -1.08
C HIS A 365 -11.56 -8.57 -0.11
N LEU A 366 -11.40 -8.34 1.19
CA LEU A 366 -12.05 -9.14 2.25
C LEU A 366 -13.54 -8.80 2.41
N ALA A 367 -13.99 -7.62 1.98
CA ALA A 367 -15.39 -7.21 2.02
C ALA A 367 -16.22 -7.91 0.92
N LYS A 368 -16.37 -9.24 1.03
CA LYS A 368 -17.11 -10.04 0.07
C LYS A 368 -18.57 -9.59 -0.04
N GLY A 369 -19.08 -9.47 -1.28
CA GLY A 369 -20.44 -9.01 -1.57
C GLY A 369 -20.59 -7.49 -1.65
N TYR A 370 -19.53 -6.71 -1.38
CA TYR A 370 -19.52 -5.27 -1.56
C TYR A 370 -19.00 -4.87 -2.95
N LYS A 371 -19.53 -3.79 -3.50
CA LYS A 371 -18.85 -3.01 -4.54
C LYS A 371 -17.79 -2.16 -3.89
N THR A 372 -16.54 -2.24 -4.34
CA THR A 372 -15.44 -1.53 -3.69
C THR A 372 -14.84 -0.45 -4.58
N ALA A 373 -14.59 0.74 -4.00
CA ALA A 373 -14.01 1.87 -4.71
C ALA A 373 -13.11 2.72 -3.82
N PHE A 374 -12.07 3.30 -4.43
CA PHE A 374 -11.18 4.28 -3.79
C PHE A 374 -11.12 5.54 -4.64
N PHE A 375 -11.32 6.68 -4.01
CA PHE A 375 -11.38 7.99 -4.64
C PHE A 375 -10.26 8.89 -4.13
N HIS A 376 -9.51 9.50 -5.05
CA HIS A 376 -8.48 10.49 -4.74
C HIS A 376 -8.34 11.47 -5.88
N GLY A 377 -8.65 12.75 -5.66
CA GLY A 377 -8.75 13.79 -6.68
C GLY A 377 -7.46 14.16 -7.42
N SER A 378 -6.37 13.42 -7.23
CA SER A 378 -5.09 13.60 -7.90
C SER A 378 -4.93 12.67 -9.11
N ASN A 379 -3.79 12.81 -9.83
CA ASN A 379 -3.43 11.92 -10.93
C ASN A 379 -3.47 10.45 -10.51
N ASN A 380 -4.00 9.58 -11.36
CA ASN A 380 -4.19 8.17 -11.07
C ASN A 380 -2.90 7.43 -10.65
N GLY A 381 -1.73 7.87 -11.15
CA GLY A 381 -0.43 7.32 -10.78
C GLY A 381 0.18 7.86 -9.48
N THR A 382 -0.48 8.82 -8.80
CA THR A 382 0.06 9.48 -7.61
C THR A 382 0.38 8.48 -6.51
N MET A 383 1.60 8.57 -5.94
CA MET A 383 2.13 7.72 -4.86
C MET A 383 2.03 6.20 -5.11
N GLY A 384 1.52 5.76 -6.27
CA GLY A 384 1.30 4.35 -6.58
C GLY A 384 0.03 3.76 -5.99
N PHE A 385 -0.87 4.58 -5.45
CA PHE A 385 -2.11 4.12 -4.80
C PHE A 385 -2.96 3.25 -5.70
N GLN A 386 -3.23 3.68 -6.94
CA GLN A 386 -4.02 2.89 -7.88
C GLN A 386 -3.43 1.51 -8.10
N SER A 387 -2.13 1.43 -8.37
CA SER A 387 -1.44 0.16 -8.64
C SER A 387 -1.49 -0.76 -7.42
N PHE A 388 -1.16 -0.22 -6.23
CA PHE A 388 -1.14 -0.98 -5.00
C PHE A 388 -2.54 -1.49 -4.60
N LEU A 389 -3.54 -0.60 -4.61
CA LEU A 389 -4.90 -0.96 -4.23
C LEU A 389 -5.52 -1.97 -5.19
N LYS A 390 -5.31 -1.82 -6.51
CA LYS A 390 -5.77 -2.80 -7.50
C LYS A 390 -5.08 -4.14 -7.31
N GLN A 391 -3.76 -4.16 -7.09
CA GLN A 391 -3.01 -5.39 -6.83
C GLN A 391 -3.52 -6.12 -5.58
N THR A 392 -4.00 -5.38 -4.58
CA THR A 392 -4.55 -5.95 -3.34
C THR A 392 -6.07 -6.14 -3.36
N GLY A 393 -6.73 -6.06 -4.54
CA GLY A 393 -8.10 -6.49 -4.77
C GLY A 393 -9.17 -5.40 -4.79
N LEU A 394 -8.81 -4.12 -4.91
CA LEU A 394 -9.76 -3.03 -5.15
C LEU A 394 -10.38 -3.13 -6.54
N GLN A 395 -11.72 -3.03 -6.65
CA GLN A 395 -12.43 -3.12 -7.93
C GLN A 395 -12.31 -1.83 -8.76
N GLN A 396 -12.56 -0.66 -8.14
CA GLN A 396 -12.60 0.62 -8.84
C GLN A 396 -11.68 1.65 -8.18
N TYR A 397 -10.91 2.37 -8.99
CA TYR A 397 -10.13 3.52 -8.55
C TYR A 397 -10.55 4.75 -9.35
N HIS A 398 -10.91 5.81 -8.65
CA HIS A 398 -11.35 7.08 -9.23
C HIS A 398 -10.29 8.15 -8.90
N GLY A 399 -9.50 8.52 -9.90
CA GLY A 399 -8.58 9.64 -9.86
C GLY A 399 -9.10 10.80 -10.69
N ILE A 400 -8.16 11.66 -11.09
CA ILE A 400 -8.48 12.80 -11.94
C ILE A 400 -9.00 12.38 -13.33
N ASP A 401 -8.55 11.21 -13.83
CA ASP A 401 -8.96 10.68 -15.14
C ASP A 401 -10.47 10.32 -15.19
N GLN A 402 -11.09 10.08 -14.03
CA GLN A 402 -12.52 9.80 -13.89
C GLN A 402 -13.34 11.04 -13.51
N TYR A 403 -12.67 12.18 -13.31
CA TYR A 403 -13.35 13.44 -13.04
C TYR A 403 -13.88 14.06 -14.34
N PRO A 404 -15.10 14.70 -14.35
CA PRO A 404 -15.66 15.30 -15.55
C PRO A 404 -14.71 16.34 -16.17
N SER A 405 -14.33 16.11 -17.42
CA SER A 405 -13.31 16.91 -18.10
C SER A 405 -13.71 18.38 -18.28
N GLU A 406 -15.00 18.66 -18.41
CA GLU A 406 -15.58 19.99 -18.54
C GLU A 406 -15.50 20.82 -17.24
N LEU A 407 -15.40 20.14 -16.08
CA LEU A 407 -15.28 20.78 -14.77
C LEU A 407 -13.80 20.94 -14.33
N TYR A 408 -12.91 20.17 -14.93
CA TYR A 408 -11.51 20.07 -14.52
C TYR A 408 -10.82 21.42 -14.36
N LYS A 409 -10.89 22.29 -15.38
CA LYS A 409 -10.20 23.59 -15.34
C LYS A 409 -10.68 24.53 -14.23
N ARG A 410 -11.96 24.42 -13.86
CA ARG A 410 -12.54 25.22 -12.79
C ARG A 410 -12.13 24.72 -11.41
N ASP A 411 -12.06 23.41 -11.27
CA ASP A 411 -12.00 22.74 -9.99
C ASP A 411 -10.58 22.27 -9.61
N PHE A 412 -9.61 22.40 -10.55
CA PHE A 412 -8.20 22.03 -10.34
C PHE A 412 -7.49 23.09 -9.49
N ASP A 413 -6.74 22.63 -8.47
CA ASP A 413 -6.06 23.47 -7.49
C ASP A 413 -4.77 24.15 -8.01
N GLY A 414 -4.37 23.84 -9.24
CA GLY A 414 -3.16 24.35 -9.89
C GLY A 414 -1.90 23.53 -9.59
N ASN A 415 -1.95 22.52 -8.71
CA ASN A 415 -0.77 21.78 -8.25
C ASN A 415 -0.99 20.25 -8.24
N TRP A 416 -1.92 19.77 -7.44
CA TRP A 416 -2.05 18.34 -7.12
C TRP A 416 -3.28 17.68 -7.73
N GLY A 417 -4.40 18.39 -7.79
CA GLY A 417 -5.63 17.79 -8.26
C GLY A 417 -6.87 18.65 -8.05
N ILE A 418 -8.01 18.00 -7.88
CA ILE A 418 -9.30 18.65 -7.72
C ILE A 418 -9.49 19.08 -6.26
N PHE A 419 -9.93 20.33 -6.04
CA PHE A 419 -10.28 20.81 -4.70
C PHE A 419 -11.29 19.90 -4.00
N ASP A 420 -11.19 19.79 -2.67
CA ASP A 420 -11.98 18.83 -1.86
C ASP A 420 -13.49 19.01 -2.04
N GLU A 421 -14.02 20.24 -2.03
CA GLU A 421 -15.47 20.45 -2.15
C GLU A 421 -16.04 19.86 -3.45
N PRO A 422 -15.60 20.26 -4.65
CA PRO A 422 -16.13 19.71 -5.89
C PRO A 422 -15.83 18.21 -6.03
N TYR A 423 -14.71 17.71 -5.48
CA TYR A 423 -14.39 16.30 -5.54
C TYR A 423 -15.29 15.45 -4.64
N LEU A 424 -15.61 15.90 -3.43
CA LEU A 424 -16.56 15.24 -2.54
C LEU A 424 -17.98 15.23 -3.14
N GLN A 425 -18.39 16.29 -3.88
CA GLN A 425 -19.65 16.28 -4.62
C GLN A 425 -19.62 15.29 -5.80
N HIS A 426 -18.47 15.12 -6.47
CA HIS A 426 -18.27 14.07 -7.47
C HIS A 426 -18.37 12.66 -6.84
N PHE A 427 -17.75 12.45 -5.69
CA PHE A 427 -17.87 11.20 -4.94
C PHE A 427 -19.33 10.83 -4.65
N ILE A 428 -20.18 11.81 -4.23
CA ILE A 428 -21.62 11.56 -4.00
C ILE A 428 -22.29 11.08 -5.29
N ARG A 429 -22.03 11.71 -6.43
CA ARG A 429 -22.61 11.29 -7.74
C ARG A 429 -22.19 9.84 -8.10
N CYS A 430 -20.94 9.49 -7.83
CA CYS A 430 -20.47 8.11 -8.04
C CYS A 430 -21.16 7.15 -7.08
N MET A 431 -21.32 7.51 -5.80
CA MET A 431 -22.07 6.73 -4.81
C MET A 431 -23.52 6.51 -5.23
N ASP A 432 -24.20 7.52 -5.78
CA ASP A 432 -25.56 7.39 -6.33
C ASP A 432 -25.63 6.32 -7.44
N THR A 433 -24.59 6.25 -8.29
CA THR A 433 -24.50 5.27 -9.38
C THR A 433 -24.14 3.88 -8.88
N MET A 434 -23.22 3.78 -7.91
CA MET A 434 -22.77 2.50 -7.36
C MET A 434 -23.82 1.83 -6.50
N ASN A 435 -24.61 2.61 -5.76
CA ASN A 435 -25.63 2.13 -4.84
C ASN A 435 -26.96 1.82 -5.56
N ASP A 436 -26.97 0.74 -6.33
CA ASP A 436 -28.14 0.29 -7.10
C ASP A 436 -29.17 -0.52 -6.28
N GLY A 437 -29.03 -0.57 -4.97
CA GLY A 437 -29.87 -1.31 -4.05
C GLY A 437 -29.70 -2.84 -4.06
N LYS A 438 -28.80 -3.37 -4.90
CA LYS A 438 -28.54 -4.83 -5.00
C LYS A 438 -27.37 -5.28 -4.11
N GLN A 439 -26.33 -4.47 -4.06
CA GLN A 439 -25.13 -4.73 -3.27
C GLN A 439 -24.72 -3.47 -2.50
N PRO A 440 -24.30 -3.61 -1.24
CA PRO A 440 -23.75 -2.48 -0.49
C PRO A 440 -22.41 -2.02 -1.11
N VAL A 441 -22.06 -0.78 -0.83
CA VAL A 441 -20.84 -0.14 -1.31
C VAL A 441 -19.85 0.03 -0.15
N PHE A 442 -18.60 -0.37 -0.35
CA PHE A 442 -17.47 0.00 0.50
C PHE A 442 -16.55 0.91 -0.29
N ALA A 443 -16.66 2.20 -0.04
CA ALA A 443 -15.89 3.22 -0.72
C ALA A 443 -15.01 4.02 0.25
N SER A 444 -13.85 4.46 -0.21
CA SER A 444 -13.01 5.42 0.51
C SER A 444 -12.79 6.65 -0.35
N VAL A 445 -12.84 7.83 0.24
CA VAL A 445 -12.40 9.08 -0.37
C VAL A 445 -11.27 9.68 0.46
N PHE A 446 -10.17 10.02 -0.22
CA PHE A 446 -9.02 10.69 0.35
C PHE A 446 -8.96 12.12 -0.19
N THR A 447 -9.02 13.12 0.72
CA THR A 447 -8.99 14.54 0.37
C THR A 447 -7.59 14.99 -0.02
N LEU A 448 -7.43 16.21 -0.50
CA LEU A 448 -6.19 16.68 -1.11
C LEU A 448 -5.81 18.10 -0.73
N SER A 449 -6.81 19.00 -0.46
CA SER A 449 -6.58 20.45 -0.43
C SER A 449 -5.69 20.92 0.72
N SER A 450 -5.47 20.08 1.75
CA SER A 450 -4.56 20.38 2.86
C SER A 450 -3.10 20.03 2.59
N HIS A 451 -2.76 19.65 1.36
CA HIS A 451 -1.38 19.42 0.92
C HIS A 451 -0.67 20.75 0.59
N HIS A 452 0.66 20.82 0.84
CA HIS A 452 1.46 21.97 0.39
C HIS A 452 1.36 22.15 -1.14
N PRO A 453 1.19 23.38 -1.68
CA PRO A 453 1.42 24.72 -1.11
C PRO A 453 0.21 25.34 -0.40
N TYR A 454 -0.76 24.56 0.06
CA TYR A 454 -1.90 25.03 0.87
C TYR A 454 -2.81 26.00 0.13
N THR A 455 -3.17 25.66 -1.11
CA THR A 455 -4.12 26.43 -1.93
C THR A 455 -5.55 26.09 -1.58
N ILE A 456 -6.43 27.11 -1.59
CA ILE A 456 -7.87 26.95 -1.46
C ILE A 456 -8.58 27.79 -2.51
N PRO A 457 -9.84 27.49 -2.87
CA PRO A 457 -10.58 28.28 -3.83
C PRO A 457 -10.78 29.73 -3.37
N GLU A 458 -10.66 30.67 -4.32
CA GLU A 458 -10.72 32.11 -4.07
C GLU A 458 -11.93 32.56 -3.21
N PRO A 459 -13.16 32.03 -3.38
CA PRO A 459 -14.30 32.45 -2.56
C PRO A 459 -14.14 32.21 -1.05
N TYR A 460 -13.17 31.40 -0.63
CA TYR A 460 -12.93 31.03 0.77
C TYR A 460 -11.75 31.75 1.42
N LEU A 461 -10.86 32.39 0.63
CA LEU A 461 -9.59 32.95 1.12
C LEU A 461 -9.70 33.87 2.35
N ASN A 462 -10.77 34.67 2.42
CA ASN A 462 -10.95 35.62 3.51
C ASN A 462 -12.09 35.25 4.49
N LYS A 463 -12.62 34.03 4.40
CA LYS A 463 -13.78 33.60 5.19
C LYS A 463 -13.44 32.54 6.24
N LEU A 464 -12.24 31.97 6.16
CA LEU A 464 -11.85 30.82 6.97
C LEU A 464 -10.93 31.23 8.12
N ARG A 465 -10.94 30.41 9.16
CA ARG A 465 -9.97 30.51 10.25
C ARG A 465 -8.58 30.06 9.77
N GLY A 466 -7.55 30.57 10.41
CA GLY A 466 -6.17 30.30 10.03
C GLY A 466 -5.58 31.36 9.11
N LYS A 467 -4.27 31.40 9.03
CA LYS A 467 -3.54 32.31 8.15
C LYS A 467 -3.50 31.71 6.73
N PRO A 468 -3.83 32.48 5.68
CA PRO A 468 -3.66 32.00 4.30
C PRO A 468 -2.26 31.41 4.03
N GLY A 469 -2.19 30.33 3.27
CA GLY A 469 -0.95 29.61 2.99
C GLY A 469 -0.44 28.73 4.14
N THR A 470 -1.30 28.36 5.09
CA THR A 470 -0.99 27.42 6.17
C THR A 470 -1.91 26.19 6.13
N VAL A 471 -1.46 25.08 6.67
CA VAL A 471 -2.25 23.85 6.78
C VAL A 471 -3.54 24.07 7.58
N GLN A 472 -3.52 24.88 8.64
CA GLN A 472 -4.70 25.21 9.45
C GLN A 472 -5.79 25.86 8.62
N HIS A 473 -5.42 26.74 7.67
CA HIS A 473 -6.36 27.41 6.79
C HIS A 473 -7.01 26.43 5.79
N THR A 474 -6.22 25.50 5.27
CA THR A 474 -6.75 24.48 4.34
C THR A 474 -7.56 23.39 5.07
N ILE A 475 -7.24 23.06 6.31
CA ILE A 475 -8.08 22.21 7.16
C ILE A 475 -9.45 22.85 7.42
N ALA A 476 -9.50 24.19 7.66
CA ALA A 476 -10.77 24.88 7.78
C ALA A 476 -11.59 24.85 6.48
N TYR A 477 -10.93 24.83 5.31
CA TYR A 477 -11.59 24.60 4.02
C TYR A 477 -12.09 23.16 3.88
N ALA A 478 -11.27 22.17 4.25
CA ALA A 478 -11.67 20.77 4.22
C ALA A 478 -12.90 20.50 5.12
N ASP A 479 -13.00 21.16 6.27
CA ASP A 479 -14.18 21.08 7.15
C ASP A 479 -15.45 21.63 6.48
N ILE A 480 -15.37 22.74 5.74
CA ILE A 480 -16.49 23.24 4.94
C ILE A 480 -16.85 22.27 3.81
N ALA A 481 -15.85 21.71 3.15
CA ALA A 481 -16.07 20.71 2.12
C ALA A 481 -16.81 19.48 2.68
N LEU A 482 -16.42 19.01 3.88
CA LEU A 482 -17.12 17.97 4.63
C LEU A 482 -18.55 18.39 5.00
N GLN A 483 -18.75 19.62 5.48
CA GLN A 483 -20.09 20.13 5.78
C GLN A 483 -21.02 20.03 4.57
N LYS A 484 -20.56 20.50 3.41
CA LYS A 484 -21.34 20.44 2.17
C LYS A 484 -21.55 19.01 1.68
N PHE A 485 -20.54 18.16 1.85
CA PHE A 485 -20.66 16.73 1.56
C PHE A 485 -21.80 16.11 2.37
N PHE A 486 -21.80 16.26 3.68
CA PHE A 486 -22.82 15.65 4.54
C PHE A 486 -24.21 16.27 4.32
N GLN A 487 -24.29 17.59 4.05
CA GLN A 487 -25.56 18.25 3.69
C GLN A 487 -26.16 17.64 2.41
N THR A 488 -25.36 17.42 1.39
CA THR A 488 -25.82 16.81 0.14
C THR A 488 -26.10 15.31 0.33
N ALA A 489 -25.20 14.58 1.01
CA ALA A 489 -25.37 13.15 1.26
C ALA A 489 -26.63 12.83 2.08
N ALA A 490 -26.98 13.67 3.04
CA ALA A 490 -28.19 13.52 3.86
C ALA A 490 -29.51 13.53 3.04
N THR A 491 -29.48 14.05 1.82
CA THR A 491 -30.65 14.02 0.89
C THR A 491 -30.73 12.71 0.10
N LYS A 492 -29.74 11.82 0.22
CA LYS A 492 -29.62 10.61 -0.58
C LYS A 492 -30.25 9.39 0.09
N PRO A 493 -30.90 8.50 -0.66
CA PRO A 493 -31.53 7.29 -0.10
C PRO A 493 -30.58 6.38 0.67
N TRP A 494 -29.30 6.34 0.26
CA TRP A 494 -28.30 5.49 0.88
C TRP A 494 -27.73 6.03 2.20
N PHE A 495 -27.94 7.30 2.53
CA PHE A 495 -27.31 7.97 3.66
C PHE A 495 -27.58 7.28 5.00
N ASN A 496 -28.85 6.98 5.29
CA ASN A 496 -29.27 6.35 6.54
C ASN A 496 -28.85 4.86 6.66
N ASN A 497 -28.45 4.26 5.54
CA ASN A 497 -27.88 2.91 5.52
C ASN A 497 -26.36 2.93 5.31
N THR A 498 -25.67 3.95 5.84
CA THR A 498 -24.22 4.12 5.66
C THR A 498 -23.54 4.33 7.01
N VAL A 499 -22.43 3.63 7.21
CA VAL A 499 -21.47 3.91 8.27
C VAL A 499 -20.33 4.72 7.69
N PHE A 500 -20.12 5.90 8.24
CA PHE A 500 -19.02 6.80 7.89
C PHE A 500 -17.88 6.63 8.89
N VAL A 501 -16.67 6.41 8.37
CA VAL A 501 -15.43 6.42 9.16
C VAL A 501 -14.63 7.64 8.75
N ILE A 502 -14.24 8.48 9.71
CA ILE A 502 -13.52 9.72 9.45
C ILE A 502 -12.21 9.69 10.23
N THR A 503 -11.08 9.89 9.53
CA THR A 503 -9.74 9.91 10.12
C THR A 503 -8.80 10.81 9.32
N GLY A 504 -7.62 11.12 9.89
CA GLY A 504 -6.51 11.71 9.14
C GLY A 504 -5.58 10.65 8.56
N ASP A 505 -4.89 10.96 7.47
CA ASP A 505 -3.83 10.09 6.91
C ASP A 505 -2.55 10.15 7.76
N HIS A 506 -2.12 11.32 8.13
CA HIS A 506 -1.04 11.64 9.06
C HIS A 506 -1.27 13.03 9.68
N THR A 507 -0.38 13.42 10.58
CA THR A 507 -0.38 14.78 11.15
C THR A 507 0.45 15.74 10.30
N SER A 508 0.35 17.02 10.61
CA SER A 508 1.15 18.08 10.01
C SER A 508 1.67 19.04 11.10
N HIS A 509 2.10 20.25 10.68
CA HIS A 509 2.64 21.24 11.59
C HIS A 509 1.66 21.66 12.69
N SER A 510 2.13 21.77 13.93
CA SER A 510 1.37 22.27 15.08
C SER A 510 2.10 23.46 15.73
N ASP A 511 1.34 24.33 16.42
CA ASP A 511 1.89 25.40 17.24
C ASP A 511 2.10 24.96 18.70
N LYS A 512 1.81 23.71 19.04
CA LYS A 512 1.88 23.18 20.41
C LYS A 512 2.97 22.15 20.56
N GLU A 513 3.74 22.30 21.63
CA GLU A 513 4.91 21.47 21.94
C GLU A 513 4.58 19.99 22.05
N TYR A 514 3.43 19.62 22.63
CA TYR A 514 2.99 18.23 22.70
C TYR A 514 2.95 17.55 21.33
N PHE A 515 2.47 18.23 20.29
CA PHE A 515 2.33 17.67 18.95
C PHE A 515 3.65 17.59 18.16
N TYR A 516 4.77 18.03 18.76
CA TYR A 516 6.12 17.70 18.28
C TYR A 516 6.73 16.49 18.98
N SER A 517 6.08 15.96 20.04
CA SER A 517 6.55 14.75 20.70
C SER A 517 6.27 13.50 19.87
N GLN A 518 6.93 12.38 20.22
CA GLN A 518 6.76 11.10 19.52
C GLN A 518 5.35 10.52 19.62
N SER A 519 4.54 10.92 20.58
CA SER A 519 3.11 10.56 20.61
C SER A 519 2.26 11.58 19.87
N GLY A 520 2.37 12.86 20.20
CA GLY A 520 1.52 13.90 19.62
C GLY A 520 1.67 14.06 18.12
N HIS A 521 2.90 13.87 17.59
CA HIS A 521 3.18 13.97 16.16
C HIS A 521 2.50 12.87 15.30
N TYR A 522 1.93 11.85 15.92
CA TYR A 522 1.21 10.77 15.22
C TYR A 522 -0.29 10.76 15.54
N GLU A 523 -0.79 11.69 16.34
CA GLU A 523 -2.15 11.67 16.84
C GLU A 523 -3.17 12.18 15.81
N VAL A 524 -4.02 11.29 15.31
CA VAL A 524 -5.07 11.58 14.32
C VAL A 524 -6.47 11.33 14.90
N PRO A 525 -7.52 12.03 14.42
CA PRO A 525 -8.88 11.71 14.83
C PRO A 525 -9.31 10.34 14.30
N PHE A 526 -10.17 9.64 15.05
CA PHE A 526 -10.88 8.46 14.57
C PHE A 526 -12.32 8.51 15.07
N LEU A 527 -13.26 8.65 14.12
CA LEU A 527 -14.69 8.74 14.35
C LEU A 527 -15.41 7.66 13.52
N ILE A 528 -16.43 7.02 14.12
CA ILE A 528 -17.40 6.19 13.41
C ILE A 528 -18.76 6.85 13.59
N TYR A 529 -19.34 7.37 12.51
CA TYR A 529 -20.62 8.06 12.45
C TYR A 529 -21.63 7.26 11.63
N ALA A 530 -22.80 6.96 12.19
CA ALA A 530 -23.81 6.15 11.52
C ALA A 530 -25.22 6.72 11.76
N PRO A 531 -25.63 7.73 10.99
CA PRO A 531 -26.83 8.54 11.28
C PRO A 531 -28.15 7.76 11.25
N GLY A 532 -28.23 6.66 10.53
CA GLY A 532 -29.43 5.83 10.40
C GLY A 532 -29.30 4.43 10.96
N ILE A 533 -28.18 4.08 11.58
CA ILE A 533 -27.88 2.74 12.06
C ILE A 533 -27.60 2.78 13.56
N ASP A 534 -28.27 1.93 14.29
CA ASP A 534 -28.08 1.80 15.75
C ASP A 534 -26.79 1.02 16.06
N ILE A 535 -25.62 1.63 15.76
CA ILE A 535 -24.32 0.98 15.92
C ILE A 535 -23.97 0.67 17.38
N LYS A 536 -24.55 1.41 18.32
CA LYS A 536 -24.30 1.20 19.75
C LYS A 536 -25.02 -0.02 20.34
N HIS A 537 -26.02 -0.55 19.63
CA HIS A 537 -26.86 -1.66 20.06
C HIS A 537 -26.86 -2.87 19.09
N ILE A 538 -26.03 -2.85 18.04
CA ILE A 538 -26.00 -3.92 17.02
C ILE A 538 -25.76 -5.30 17.66
N ASN A 539 -24.82 -5.38 18.59
CA ASN A 539 -24.42 -6.66 19.18
C ASN A 539 -25.36 -7.17 20.28
N GLU A 540 -26.03 -6.29 21.03
CA GLU A 540 -27.02 -6.71 22.06
C GLU A 540 -28.14 -7.57 21.46
N LYS A 541 -28.61 -7.19 20.28
CA LYS A 541 -29.76 -7.84 19.64
C LYS A 541 -29.36 -9.09 18.84
N ARG A 542 -28.12 -9.16 18.36
CA ARG A 542 -27.58 -10.34 17.69
C ARG A 542 -27.44 -11.51 18.68
N ASN A 543 -26.83 -11.26 19.83
CA ASN A 543 -26.70 -12.29 20.84
C ASN A 543 -28.06 -12.85 21.27
N ARG A 544 -29.08 -12.00 21.35
CA ARG A 544 -30.44 -12.39 21.64
C ARG A 544 -31.11 -13.22 20.53
N SER A 545 -30.85 -12.93 19.28
CA SER A 545 -31.37 -13.72 18.15
C SER A 545 -30.61 -15.03 17.94
N GLU A 546 -29.30 -15.08 18.19
CA GLU A 546 -28.50 -16.31 18.22
C GLU A 546 -28.86 -17.19 19.45
N GLU A 547 -29.13 -16.59 20.58
CA GLU A 547 -29.67 -17.31 21.76
C GLU A 547 -31.05 -17.90 21.48
N LEU A 548 -31.94 -17.13 20.86
CA LEU A 548 -33.28 -17.64 20.48
C LEU A 548 -33.18 -18.76 19.45
N ARG A 549 -32.26 -18.64 18.47
CA ARG A 549 -31.98 -19.70 17.48
C ARG A 549 -31.32 -20.91 18.15
N ASN A 550 -30.38 -20.67 19.07
CA ASN A 550 -29.70 -21.72 19.82
C ASN A 550 -30.63 -22.33 20.88
N GLN A 551 -31.58 -21.59 21.45
CA GLN A 551 -32.63 -22.13 22.32
C GLN A 551 -33.59 -23.02 21.51
N GLN A 552 -33.96 -22.65 20.29
CA GLN A 552 -34.73 -23.53 19.41
C GLN A 552 -33.97 -24.79 18.99
N LEU A 553 -32.62 -24.73 18.92
CA LEU A 553 -31.74 -25.88 18.65
C LEU A 553 -31.36 -26.64 19.96
N ARG A 554 -31.50 -26.03 21.14
CA ARG A 554 -31.09 -26.56 22.46
C ARG A 554 -32.26 -27.10 23.31
N ILE A 555 -33.38 -27.48 22.73
CA ILE A 555 -34.43 -28.23 23.48
C ILE A 555 -33.87 -29.54 24.06
N GLN A 556 -32.57 -29.81 23.97
CA GLN A 556 -31.96 -31.04 24.49
C GLN A 556 -30.83 -30.89 25.52
N GLN A 557 -30.45 -29.71 26.04
CA GLN A 557 -29.53 -29.64 27.18
C GLN A 557 -29.63 -28.29 27.96
N PRO A 558 -29.73 -28.30 29.29
CA PRO A 558 -29.80 -27.10 30.11
C PRO A 558 -28.42 -26.71 30.62
N GLN A 559 -27.92 -25.54 30.25
CA GLN A 559 -26.98 -24.78 31.08
C GLN A 559 -27.17 -23.27 30.89
N THR A 560 -27.28 -22.63 32.03
CA THR A 560 -27.51 -21.22 32.26
C THR A 560 -26.32 -20.34 31.90
N PHE A 561 -26.51 -19.44 30.93
CA PHE A 561 -25.72 -18.21 30.87
C PHE A 561 -26.69 -17.03 30.89
N ALA A 562 -26.56 -16.21 31.94
CA ALA A 562 -27.34 -14.98 32.09
C ALA A 562 -26.99 -13.97 30.99
N ASN A 563 -28.02 -13.30 30.44
CA ASN A 563 -27.84 -12.15 29.56
C ASN A 563 -27.11 -11.04 30.31
N PRO A 564 -26.08 -10.41 29.69
CA PRO A 564 -25.48 -9.24 30.28
C PRO A 564 -26.51 -8.09 30.39
N PRO A 565 -26.51 -7.32 31.48
CA PRO A 565 -27.43 -6.21 31.67
C PRO A 565 -27.22 -5.08 30.67
N ARG A 566 -28.25 -4.27 30.43
CA ARG A 566 -28.29 -3.17 29.44
C ARG A 566 -27.15 -2.16 29.54
N ASN A 567 -26.41 -2.09 30.62
CA ASN A 567 -25.28 -1.19 30.85
C ASN A 567 -23.95 -1.73 30.31
N GLU A 568 -23.85 -2.99 29.93
CA GLU A 568 -22.59 -3.65 29.56
C GLU A 568 -22.02 -3.16 28.25
N TRP A 569 -22.87 -2.77 27.27
CA TRP A 569 -22.41 -2.19 26.00
C TRP A 569 -21.85 -0.80 26.16
N ALA A 570 -22.44 0.04 26.97
CA ALA A 570 -21.88 1.36 27.28
C ALA A 570 -20.48 1.20 27.90
N ASP A 571 -20.31 0.22 28.77
CA ASP A 571 -19.03 -0.10 29.43
C ASP A 571 -18.01 -0.67 28.42
N ILE A 572 -18.45 -1.55 27.50
CA ILE A 572 -17.60 -2.09 26.43
C ILE A 572 -17.13 -0.97 25.50
N ILE A 573 -18.03 -0.08 25.05
CA ILE A 573 -17.68 1.07 24.22
C ILE A 573 -16.75 2.01 24.98
N ASN A 574 -17.06 2.32 26.25
CA ASN A 574 -16.21 3.16 27.09
C ASN A 574 -14.81 2.57 27.25
N THR A 575 -14.70 1.26 27.51
CA THR A 575 -13.42 0.57 27.62
C THR A 575 -12.66 0.60 26.28
N ALA A 576 -13.33 0.30 25.18
CA ALA A 576 -12.74 0.30 23.85
C ALA A 576 -12.20 1.69 23.44
N THR A 577 -12.93 2.75 23.78
CA THR A 577 -12.54 4.14 23.45
C THR A 577 -11.38 4.66 24.31
N GLN A 578 -11.05 4.01 25.42
CA GLN A 578 -9.87 4.36 26.24
C GLN A 578 -8.57 3.71 25.76
N LYS A 579 -8.63 2.75 24.84
CA LYS A 579 -7.45 2.06 24.33
C LYS A 579 -6.65 2.96 23.36
N THR A 580 -5.35 2.78 23.37
CA THR A 580 -4.50 3.32 22.34
C THR A 580 -4.68 2.50 21.07
N LEU A 581 -5.00 3.16 19.97
CA LEU A 581 -5.23 2.52 18.68
C LEU A 581 -4.24 3.05 17.63
N SER A 582 -3.92 2.22 16.67
CA SER A 582 -3.24 2.62 15.45
C SER A 582 -4.20 2.70 14.27
N GLN A 583 -3.79 3.29 13.17
CA GLN A 583 -4.57 3.23 11.93
C GLN A 583 -4.84 1.79 11.47
N CYS A 584 -3.96 0.83 11.79
CA CYS A 584 -4.17 -0.59 11.50
C CYS A 584 -5.42 -1.15 12.17
N ASP A 585 -5.84 -0.59 13.32
CA ASP A 585 -6.95 -1.08 14.14
C ASP A 585 -8.33 -0.58 13.67
N ILE A 586 -8.36 0.42 12.77
CA ILE A 586 -9.60 1.07 12.32
C ILE A 586 -10.55 0.05 11.66
N ILE A 587 -10.06 -0.70 10.67
CA ILE A 587 -10.88 -1.69 9.95
C ILE A 587 -11.34 -2.84 10.85
N PRO A 588 -10.46 -3.50 11.62
CA PRO A 588 -10.90 -4.54 12.57
C PRO A 588 -11.92 -4.03 13.58
N THR A 589 -11.76 -2.80 14.09
CA THR A 589 -12.71 -2.18 15.02
C THR A 589 -14.08 -1.98 14.37
N LEU A 590 -14.11 -1.44 13.14
CA LEU A 590 -15.33 -1.30 12.36
C LEU A 590 -16.01 -2.65 12.11
N TRP A 591 -15.27 -3.65 11.65
CA TRP A 591 -15.84 -4.97 11.36
C TRP A 591 -16.40 -5.66 12.59
N ASN A 592 -15.72 -5.53 13.73
CA ASN A 592 -16.25 -6.07 15.00
C ASN A 592 -17.52 -5.34 15.42
N LEU A 593 -17.56 -4.00 15.29
CA LEU A 593 -18.75 -3.20 15.56
C LEU A 593 -19.93 -3.62 14.68
N LEU A 594 -19.65 -3.94 13.40
CA LEU A 594 -20.65 -4.48 12.48
C LEU A 594 -20.99 -5.96 12.74
N GLY A 595 -20.34 -6.60 13.72
CA GLY A 595 -20.65 -7.91 14.26
C GLY A 595 -19.76 -9.06 13.73
N ALA A 596 -18.63 -8.77 13.09
CA ALA A 596 -17.64 -9.80 12.80
C ALA A 596 -17.00 -10.32 14.10
N ASN A 597 -16.84 -11.63 14.21
CA ASN A 597 -16.23 -12.22 15.39
C ASN A 597 -14.71 -12.08 15.30
N ASN A 598 -14.12 -11.38 16.27
CA ASN A 598 -12.66 -11.24 16.43
C ASN A 598 -11.91 -10.88 15.14
N PRO A 599 -12.34 -9.84 14.39
CA PRO A 599 -11.75 -9.52 13.09
C PRO A 599 -10.32 -9.04 13.27
N ARG A 600 -9.46 -9.47 12.34
CA ARG A 600 -8.07 -9.03 12.24
C ARG A 600 -7.75 -8.66 10.80
N LEU A 601 -6.83 -7.75 10.63
CA LEU A 601 -6.29 -7.38 9.33
C LEU A 601 -4.80 -7.05 9.51
N GLY A 602 -3.92 -7.91 9.00
CA GLY A 602 -2.49 -7.75 9.21
C GLY A 602 -2.10 -7.73 10.70
N PHE A 603 -1.57 -6.61 11.17
CA PHE A 603 -1.26 -6.36 12.59
C PHE A 603 -2.41 -5.69 13.35
N GLY A 604 -3.43 -5.21 12.63
CA GLY A 604 -4.55 -4.51 13.24
C GLY A 604 -5.47 -5.44 14.03
N ARG A 605 -6.01 -4.93 15.14
CA ARG A 605 -6.93 -5.61 16.05
C ARG A 605 -8.09 -4.71 16.41
N SER A 606 -9.22 -5.32 16.78
CA SER A 606 -10.38 -4.55 17.21
C SER A 606 -10.16 -3.91 18.58
N ALA A 607 -10.56 -2.64 18.72
CA ALA A 607 -10.67 -1.98 20.02
C ALA A 607 -11.60 -2.73 20.98
N PHE A 608 -12.59 -3.45 20.45
CA PHE A 608 -13.57 -4.24 21.22
C PHE A 608 -13.04 -5.62 21.62
N ASP A 609 -11.86 -6.04 21.18
CA ASP A 609 -11.22 -7.27 21.65
C ASP A 609 -10.79 -7.09 23.11
N PRO A 610 -11.40 -7.82 24.10
CA PRO A 610 -11.08 -7.64 25.51
C PRO A 610 -9.62 -7.98 25.85
N ASN A 611 -8.98 -8.78 25.02
CA ASN A 611 -7.60 -9.20 25.21
C ASN A 611 -6.60 -8.29 24.48
N TYR A 612 -7.04 -7.23 23.82
CA TYR A 612 -6.18 -6.26 23.16
C TYR A 612 -5.92 -5.07 24.07
N GLU A 613 -4.69 -4.93 24.52
CA GLU A 613 -4.26 -3.81 25.38
C GLU A 613 -4.24 -2.46 24.65
N GLY A 614 -4.12 -2.48 23.32
CA GLY A 614 -4.06 -1.29 22.49
C GLY A 614 -2.68 -0.63 22.47
N TYR A 615 -2.14 -0.42 21.27
CA TYR A 615 -0.87 0.30 21.04
C TYR A 615 -0.74 0.71 19.58
N SER A 616 0.19 1.62 19.29
CA SER A 616 0.59 1.97 17.92
C SER A 616 2.10 1.81 17.77
N THR A 617 2.55 1.40 16.59
CA THR A 617 3.99 1.26 16.26
C THR A 617 4.33 1.98 14.97
N HIS A 618 5.53 2.58 14.92
CA HIS A 618 6.07 3.24 13.75
C HIS A 618 7.60 3.28 13.80
N ILE A 619 8.22 3.66 12.69
CA ILE A 619 9.65 3.95 12.59
C ILE A 619 9.85 5.46 12.36
N ASP A 620 10.81 6.05 13.05
CA ASP A 620 11.30 7.40 12.79
C ASP A 620 12.82 7.43 12.96
N LYS A 621 13.55 7.92 11.95
CA LYS A 621 15.03 8.07 11.96
C LYS A 621 15.77 6.80 12.44
N ASP A 622 15.40 5.65 11.89
CA ASP A 622 15.96 4.33 12.20
C ASP A 622 15.73 3.83 13.64
N LEU A 623 14.85 4.48 14.40
CA LEU A 623 14.36 4.02 15.69
C LEU A 623 12.93 3.50 15.55
N TYR A 624 12.66 2.40 16.22
CA TYR A 624 11.34 1.78 16.28
C TYR A 624 10.64 2.23 17.55
N TYR A 625 9.42 2.70 17.41
CA TYR A 625 8.62 3.23 18.51
C TYR A 625 7.38 2.39 18.75
N ILE A 626 7.02 2.25 20.02
CA ILE A 626 5.70 1.80 20.46
C ILE A 626 5.09 2.86 21.36
N ILE A 627 3.85 3.22 21.06
CA ILE A 627 3.04 4.12 21.85
C ILE A 627 1.91 3.31 22.48
N GLN A 628 1.82 3.33 23.82
CA GLN A 628 0.63 2.98 24.58
C GLN A 628 0.35 4.15 25.51
N TYR A 629 -0.44 5.10 25.01
CA TYR A 629 -0.61 6.38 25.68
C TYR A 629 -0.94 6.20 27.17
N PRO A 630 -0.22 6.88 28.07
CA PRO A 630 0.74 7.95 27.82
C PRO A 630 2.23 7.49 27.72
N PHE A 631 2.51 6.20 27.56
CA PHE A 631 3.87 5.66 27.52
C PHE A 631 4.38 5.57 26.10
N VAL A 632 5.67 5.90 25.92
CA VAL A 632 6.41 5.79 24.66
C VAL A 632 7.73 5.09 24.91
N LEU A 633 8.04 4.07 24.12
CA LEU A 633 9.31 3.36 24.17
C LEU A 633 9.93 3.30 22.78
N ALA A 634 11.24 3.51 22.69
CA ALA A 634 12.03 3.46 21.47
C ALA A 634 13.11 2.39 21.54
N LEU A 635 13.24 1.62 20.46
CA LEU A 635 14.31 0.63 20.26
C LEU A 635 15.12 0.96 19.01
N ASN A 636 16.40 0.61 19.02
CA ASN A 636 17.21 0.58 17.80
C ASN A 636 17.02 -0.75 17.04
N GLN A 637 17.68 -0.91 15.90
CA GLN A 637 17.65 -2.14 15.08
C GLN A 637 18.14 -3.39 15.81
N GLN A 638 19.01 -3.23 16.82
CA GLN A 638 19.50 -4.33 17.66
C GLN A 638 18.55 -4.68 18.82
N GLY A 639 17.37 -4.08 18.86
CA GLY A 639 16.38 -4.30 19.91
C GLY A 639 16.75 -3.71 21.27
N LYS A 640 17.78 -2.85 21.33
CA LYS A 640 18.19 -2.15 22.55
C LYS A 640 17.34 -0.91 22.78
N VAL A 641 16.97 -0.68 24.03
CA VAL A 641 16.21 0.50 24.46
C VAL A 641 17.05 1.76 24.29
N VAL A 642 16.50 2.73 23.59
CA VAL A 642 17.09 4.05 23.38
C VAL A 642 16.40 5.09 24.25
N ASP A 643 15.07 4.98 24.41
CA ASP A 643 14.28 5.89 25.20
C ASP A 643 13.05 5.22 25.80
N TYR A 644 12.65 5.61 26.99
CA TYR A 644 11.39 5.24 27.63
C TYR A 644 10.90 6.40 28.48
N HIS A 645 9.72 6.93 28.16
CA HIS A 645 9.17 8.08 28.84
C HIS A 645 7.64 8.06 28.86
N LYS A 646 7.10 8.92 29.74
CA LYS A 646 5.68 9.24 29.81
C LYS A 646 5.45 10.64 29.21
N GLN A 647 4.48 10.75 28.31
CA GLN A 647 4.09 11.99 27.67
C GLN A 647 2.60 12.24 27.81
N LEU A 648 2.22 13.31 28.49
CA LEU A 648 0.82 13.71 28.70
C LEU A 648 0.47 14.89 27.81
N ARG A 649 -0.74 14.94 27.25
CA ARG A 649 -1.24 16.07 26.43
C ARG A 649 -1.20 17.41 27.14
N ASN A 650 -1.44 17.43 28.45
CA ASN A 650 -1.49 18.64 29.25
C ASN A 650 -0.12 19.00 29.87
N ASN A 651 0.92 18.24 29.57
CA ASN A 651 2.26 18.49 30.06
C ASN A 651 3.24 18.47 28.88
N ASN A 652 3.81 19.61 28.58
CA ASN A 652 4.77 19.78 27.48
C ASN A 652 6.10 19.04 27.70
N LYS A 653 6.39 18.61 28.94
CA LYS A 653 7.63 17.90 29.26
C LYS A 653 7.40 16.41 29.34
N SER A 654 8.18 15.66 28.55
CA SER A 654 8.27 14.21 28.71
C SER A 654 8.97 13.89 30.04
N GLN A 655 8.42 12.89 30.75
CA GLN A 655 9.03 12.37 31.96
C GLN A 655 9.74 11.06 31.64
N LYS A 656 11.07 11.04 31.71
CA LYS A 656 11.84 9.78 31.62
C LYS A 656 11.45 8.84 32.75
N LEU A 657 11.35 7.58 32.43
CA LEU A 657 10.97 6.50 33.33
C LEU A 657 12.12 5.50 33.53
N PRO A 658 12.16 4.79 34.65
CA PRO A 658 13.11 3.71 34.86
C PRO A 658 12.87 2.59 33.84
N LEU A 659 13.96 1.94 33.39
CA LEU A 659 13.92 0.84 32.43
C LEU A 659 13.59 -0.50 33.14
N GLU A 660 12.48 -0.52 33.87
CA GLU A 660 12.04 -1.64 34.68
C GLU A 660 10.51 -1.60 34.89
N GLY A 661 9.98 -2.72 35.33
CA GLY A 661 8.57 -2.86 35.66
C GLY A 661 7.73 -3.51 34.55
N PRO A 662 6.53 -4.01 34.93
CA PRO A 662 5.70 -4.83 34.01
C PRO A 662 5.33 -4.11 32.71
N GLN A 663 5.00 -2.81 32.78
CA GLN A 663 4.64 -1.99 31.64
C GLN A 663 5.80 -1.83 30.65
N PHE A 664 7.00 -1.54 31.17
CA PHE A 664 8.21 -1.41 30.37
C PHE A 664 8.54 -2.73 29.64
N GLU A 665 8.56 -3.83 30.38
CA GLU A 665 8.88 -5.17 29.84
C GLU A 665 7.88 -5.58 28.76
N TRP A 666 6.59 -5.31 28.98
CA TRP A 666 5.54 -5.61 28.02
C TRP A 666 5.71 -4.80 26.72
N LEU A 667 5.95 -3.48 26.82
CA LEU A 667 6.16 -2.61 25.65
C LEU A 667 7.40 -3.05 24.87
N ARG A 668 8.51 -3.34 25.55
CA ARG A 668 9.75 -3.80 24.94
C ARG A 668 9.53 -5.10 24.19
N ALA A 669 8.97 -6.11 24.83
CA ALA A 669 8.73 -7.41 24.21
C ALA A 669 7.75 -7.32 23.03
N THR A 670 6.69 -6.53 23.16
CA THR A 670 5.69 -6.32 22.10
C THR A 670 6.33 -5.68 20.88
N LEU A 671 7.12 -4.61 21.05
CA LEU A 671 7.79 -3.93 19.94
C LEU A 671 8.83 -4.84 19.26
N GLN A 672 9.66 -5.54 20.04
CA GLN A 672 10.62 -6.50 19.52
C GLN A 672 9.93 -7.60 18.71
N CYS A 673 8.82 -8.13 19.22
CA CYS A 673 8.03 -9.15 18.51
C CYS A 673 7.46 -8.59 17.20
N GLN A 674 6.92 -7.38 17.20
CA GLN A 674 6.41 -6.73 15.98
C GLN A 674 7.51 -6.50 14.93
N MET A 675 8.68 -6.02 15.33
CA MET A 675 9.82 -5.82 14.43
C MET A 675 10.20 -7.13 13.73
N LYS A 676 10.36 -8.23 14.50
CA LYS A 676 10.73 -9.55 13.96
C LYS A 676 9.65 -10.08 13.02
N GLU A 677 8.42 -10.11 13.48
CA GLU A 677 7.30 -10.67 12.74
C GLU A 677 7.01 -9.88 11.45
N TYR A 678 7.08 -8.54 11.50
CA TYR A 678 6.94 -7.68 10.34
C TYR A 678 7.99 -8.02 9.27
N SER A 679 9.27 -8.08 9.66
CA SER A 679 10.35 -8.44 8.75
C SER A 679 10.18 -9.84 8.15
N LEU A 680 9.83 -10.82 8.99
CA LEU A 680 9.63 -12.20 8.58
C LEU A 680 8.49 -12.35 7.56
N ARG A 681 7.31 -11.78 7.86
CA ARG A 681 6.13 -11.86 6.98
C ARG A 681 6.37 -11.22 5.62
N ILE A 682 7.02 -10.05 5.61
CA ILE A 682 7.32 -9.38 4.35
C ILE A 682 8.32 -10.17 3.52
N LYS A 683 9.42 -10.65 4.13
CA LYS A 683 10.44 -11.44 3.42
C LYS A 683 9.89 -12.77 2.90
N GLN A 684 9.02 -13.43 3.66
CA GLN A 684 8.42 -14.71 3.30
C GLN A 684 7.15 -14.56 2.43
N ASN A 685 6.73 -13.35 2.12
CA ASN A 685 5.48 -13.08 1.39
C ASN A 685 4.25 -13.71 2.08
N ARG A 686 4.15 -13.61 3.39
CA ARG A 686 3.10 -14.20 4.24
C ARG A 686 2.30 -13.13 4.98
N TRP A 687 1.68 -12.25 4.24
CA TRP A 687 0.83 -11.21 4.82
C TRP A 687 -0.67 -11.56 4.78
N GLU A 688 -0.98 -12.77 4.35
CA GLU A 688 -2.35 -13.30 4.29
C GLU A 688 -2.92 -13.62 5.66
#